data_517d1ec27e04331abc530e9d1136e7f5
#
_entry.id   517d1ec27e04331abc530e9d1136e7f5
#
_cell.length_a   1.000
_cell.length_b   1.000
_cell.length_c   1.000
_cell.angle_alpha   90.00
_cell.angle_beta   90.00
_cell.angle_gamma   90.00
#
_symmetry.space_group_name_H-M   'P 1'
#
loop_
_entity.id
_entity.type
_entity.pdbx_description
1 polymer ?
#
loop_
_entity_poly.entity_id
_entity_poly.type
_entity_poly.pdbx_seq_one_letter_code
_entity_poly.pdbx_strand_id
1 'polypeptide(L)'
;MRKILTILFCAVCLLTAKAQTIPNMYRNVDQAKMNHWVDSVFDAMSYDERIGQLFMVIAEPKSDNRNMQRLLRYVNEIKIGGILFHKGNPVTQAEVTNRLQKASRVPMFVSLDGEWGLSMRLSGTTRFPKNMMLGAIEDNKLITEYGKEVARQCKELGIQINFAPDIDVNSNTDNPVIGLRSFGENPVAVADKGLAYARGLEGEGIISVSKHFPGHGDTSEDSHNTLPSVHHDRARLDSVELYPFRRYIYDGYAGVMTGHLYVPALDKTRNLPSSLSRPIVTGLLKEELGFRGLCFTDALAMKGATTSKLDNPSVKALLAGNDILLAPAAPINDFTAVKEAIDEGILNIEDIEAKCIKILQYKYITGLNKYSPIEVKGLSKRLNSPHAAWLAAKLNAEAITLLKNEADMIPLRQLDKKKIAALSIGSPVGNDFQEMLGRYDSVACFSISRSSTAAQVQQVYRQLEKYDVIICSIHTVRIPESQLLRTLASKKELVYAFFTLPYFCKDYKNSIQKAKAVVMGYEATPLAQEYAAQLIFGGIPAKGKLPVTIPGLYYAGTGIFTEKTRLGYHEPEEAGANPIRLDVIDSIVEEGLEKKAYPGCQVLVAKDGMVIYDKSFGYFDYSERQPVRENSVYDLASASKAAGTLLAVMKAYDEKKFTLNNKISEYIQELKDSNKKDLNIKEMLYRQSGVVATINFYLNAIDKDSYKGSLYSREKNATHPVRFDAKTFVRNDFKYLPDLVSDKKKPGFTTEVARDFYLHDSFKDSIMQEIKDSRLGTRGKYVYSCVNFIMLKMMVENQMKQPMDQLLHNDFYSRLGARHTTYNPLKVMDTLQIVPTEDDRFVRRQLIRGYVHDEAAAFQGGVSGNAGLFSNANDLAKVLQLFLNQGKYGNEQYLSPETCRLFTQSKSPTSRRGLGFDKPAVGSHKGSPCSSLTPPSVYGHTGFTGTCFWVDPTNQLLYIFLCNRVNPSRANSKLSALDIRTRIQDAIYKSIDRKSQKD
;
A
#
# COMPACT_ATOMS: atom_id res chain seq x y z
N MET A 1 46.78 50.34 -30.08
CA MET A 1 46.78 49.56 -28.79
C MET A 1 45.87 50.14 -27.73
N ARG A 2 45.83 51.45 -27.41
CA ARG A 2 44.90 51.96 -26.35
C ARG A 2 43.41 51.75 -26.64
N LYS A 3 42.93 51.85 -27.88
CA LYS A 3 41.49 51.62 -28.21
C LYS A 3 41.07 50.13 -28.12
N ILE A 4 42.01 49.21 -28.36
CA ILE A 4 41.73 47.77 -28.22
C ILE A 4 41.71 47.37 -26.75
N LEU A 5 42.54 47.93 -25.88
CA LEU A 5 42.52 47.72 -24.41
C LEU A 5 41.24 48.26 -23.77
N THR A 6 40.73 49.41 -24.25
CA THR A 6 39.48 49.99 -23.74
C THR A 6 38.27 49.15 -24.14
N ILE A 7 38.26 48.58 -25.35
CA ILE A 7 37.18 47.65 -25.80
C ILE A 7 37.27 46.32 -25.07
N LEU A 8 38.47 45.78 -24.81
CA LEU A 8 38.62 44.56 -23.97
C LEU A 8 38.25 44.83 -22.52
N PHE A 9 38.56 45.99 -21.95
CA PHE A 9 38.16 46.31 -20.58
C PHE A 9 36.66 46.56 -20.47
N CYS A 10 36.00 47.17 -21.43
CA CYS A 10 34.54 47.26 -21.51
C CYS A 10 33.86 45.90 -21.76
N ALA A 11 34.46 45.03 -22.60
CA ALA A 11 33.98 43.68 -22.79
C ALA A 11 34.13 42.77 -21.55
N VAL A 12 35.22 42.94 -20.82
CA VAL A 12 35.43 42.22 -19.53
C VAL A 12 34.48 42.75 -18.43
N CYS A 13 34.21 44.06 -18.38
CA CYS A 13 33.20 44.64 -17.48
C CYS A 13 31.76 44.23 -17.85
N LEU A 14 31.47 43.99 -19.12
CA LEU A 14 30.17 43.46 -19.55
C LEU A 14 30.01 41.96 -19.28
N LEU A 15 31.13 41.22 -19.14
CA LEU A 15 31.09 39.78 -18.78
C LEU A 15 30.96 39.50 -17.25
N THR A 16 31.01 40.55 -16.41
CA THR A 16 30.77 40.44 -14.98
C THR A 16 29.39 40.95 -14.52
N ALA A 17 28.53 41.36 -15.39
CA ALA A 17 27.13 41.53 -15.06
C ALA A 17 26.53 40.15 -14.81
N LYS A 18 26.55 39.70 -13.55
CA LYS A 18 25.80 38.49 -13.10
C LYS A 18 24.39 38.67 -13.67
N ALA A 19 24.00 37.78 -14.60
CA ALA A 19 22.63 37.79 -15.12
C ALA A 19 21.70 37.62 -13.91
N GLN A 20 20.95 38.66 -13.57
CA GLN A 20 19.97 38.63 -12.51
C GLN A 20 18.88 37.66 -12.91
N THR A 21 18.69 36.60 -12.13
CA THR A 21 17.73 35.55 -12.45
C THR A 21 16.32 36.03 -12.09
N ILE A 22 15.56 36.48 -13.08
CA ILE A 22 14.13 36.78 -12.89
C ILE A 22 13.41 35.48 -12.62
N PRO A 23 12.57 35.40 -11.55
CA PRO A 23 11.85 34.18 -11.20
C PRO A 23 10.99 33.62 -12.35
N ASN A 24 10.98 32.30 -12.50
CA ASN A 24 10.29 31.63 -13.62
C ASN A 24 8.80 31.95 -13.67
N MET A 25 8.13 31.96 -12.51
CA MET A 25 6.71 32.30 -12.43
C MET A 25 6.43 33.71 -12.96
N TYR A 26 7.32 34.67 -12.70
CA TYR A 26 7.21 36.02 -13.20
C TYR A 26 7.38 36.10 -14.73
N ARG A 27 8.30 35.30 -15.31
CA ARG A 27 8.52 35.27 -16.75
C ARG A 27 7.34 34.72 -17.57
N ASN A 28 6.55 33.85 -16.94
CA ASN A 28 5.51 33.06 -17.63
C ASN A 28 4.16 33.78 -17.73
N VAL A 29 4.03 35.01 -17.21
CA VAL A 29 2.78 35.77 -17.28
C VAL A 29 2.83 36.92 -18.28
N ASP A 30 1.65 37.35 -18.74
CA ASP A 30 1.49 38.55 -19.56
C ASP A 30 1.81 39.79 -18.72
N GLN A 31 3.02 40.33 -18.89
CA GLN A 31 3.56 41.44 -18.10
C GLN A 31 2.68 42.69 -18.20
N ALA A 32 2.15 43.01 -19.43
CA ALA A 32 1.31 44.18 -19.64
C ALA A 32 0.00 44.10 -18.83
N LYS A 33 -0.66 42.95 -18.88
CA LYS A 33 -1.90 42.73 -18.10
C LYS A 33 -1.65 42.70 -16.60
N MET A 34 -0.54 42.12 -16.19
CA MET A 34 -0.17 42.08 -14.78
C MET A 34 0.09 43.49 -14.26
N ASN A 35 0.92 44.27 -14.96
CA ASN A 35 1.24 45.64 -14.55
C ASN A 35 -0.01 46.53 -14.54
N HIS A 36 -0.87 46.43 -15.54
CA HIS A 36 -2.14 47.19 -15.57
C HIS A 36 -3.03 46.85 -14.35
N TRP A 37 -3.14 45.58 -13.97
CA TRP A 37 -3.90 45.17 -12.77
C TRP A 37 -3.24 45.66 -11.47
N VAL A 38 -1.91 45.52 -11.36
CA VAL A 38 -1.14 45.98 -10.20
C VAL A 38 -1.29 47.49 -9.99
N ASP A 39 -1.09 48.26 -11.04
CA ASP A 39 -1.20 49.74 -11.00
C ASP A 39 -2.62 50.16 -10.59
N SER A 40 -3.66 49.57 -11.21
CA SER A 40 -5.06 49.83 -10.85
C SER A 40 -5.39 49.52 -9.39
N VAL A 41 -4.88 48.41 -8.87
CA VAL A 41 -5.11 48.03 -7.45
C VAL A 41 -4.33 48.94 -6.50
N PHE A 42 -3.05 49.17 -6.80
CA PHE A 42 -2.14 49.98 -5.99
C PHE A 42 -2.60 51.43 -5.85
N ASP A 43 -2.99 52.05 -6.99
CA ASP A 43 -3.48 53.46 -6.99
C ASP A 43 -4.77 53.62 -6.22
N ALA A 44 -5.61 52.59 -6.19
CA ALA A 44 -6.84 52.58 -5.39
C ALA A 44 -6.61 52.28 -3.88
N MET A 45 -5.38 51.84 -3.47
CA MET A 45 -5.09 51.48 -2.08
C MET A 45 -4.79 52.69 -1.21
N SER A 46 -5.33 52.67 0.02
CA SER A 46 -4.95 53.60 1.06
C SER A 46 -3.49 53.29 1.53
N TYR A 47 -2.90 54.27 2.24
CA TYR A 47 -1.59 54.09 2.89
C TYR A 47 -1.54 52.86 3.80
N ASP A 48 -2.54 52.67 4.64
CA ASP A 48 -2.65 51.54 5.55
C ASP A 48 -2.78 50.19 4.78
N GLU A 49 -3.48 50.20 3.67
CA GLU A 49 -3.59 48.99 2.82
C GLU A 49 -2.25 48.59 2.18
N ARG A 50 -1.44 49.53 1.74
CA ARG A 50 -0.10 49.30 1.19
C ARG A 50 0.82 48.66 2.24
N ILE A 51 0.83 49.18 3.46
CA ILE A 51 1.62 48.63 4.57
C ILE A 51 1.09 47.25 4.98
N GLY A 52 -0.24 47.10 5.10
CA GLY A 52 -0.90 45.86 5.52
C GLY A 52 -0.60 44.68 4.59
N GLN A 53 -0.29 44.93 3.28
CA GLN A 53 0.07 43.85 2.37
C GLN A 53 1.34 43.07 2.80
N LEU A 54 2.22 43.67 3.58
CA LEU A 54 3.46 43.10 4.04
C LEU A 54 3.25 42.16 5.25
N PHE A 55 2.04 42.12 5.85
CA PHE A 55 1.72 41.35 7.04
C PHE A 55 1.01 40.04 6.68
N MET A 56 1.58 38.90 7.10
CA MET A 56 0.98 37.59 7.02
C MET A 56 0.80 37.01 8.42
N VAL A 57 -0.46 36.91 8.88
CA VAL A 57 -0.78 36.53 10.26
C VAL A 57 -1.17 35.04 10.38
N ILE A 58 -0.99 34.45 11.58
CA ILE A 58 -1.43 33.09 11.86
C ILE A 58 -2.97 33.04 11.92
N ALA A 59 -3.54 32.13 11.16
CA ALA A 59 -4.94 31.78 11.17
C ALA A 59 -5.11 30.33 11.68
N GLU A 60 -5.92 30.15 12.73
CA GLU A 60 -6.36 28.82 13.10
C GLU A 60 -7.54 28.39 12.21
N PRO A 61 -7.56 27.16 11.68
CA PRO A 61 -8.70 26.66 10.92
C PRO A 61 -9.82 26.22 11.86
N LYS A 62 -10.39 27.22 12.56
CA LYS A 62 -11.51 27.12 13.51
C LYS A 62 -12.54 28.17 13.16
N SER A 63 -13.78 27.76 12.96
CA SER A 63 -14.89 28.65 12.61
C SER A 63 -15.60 29.27 13.82
N ASP A 64 -15.07 29.10 15.05
CA ASP A 64 -15.64 29.70 16.26
C ASP A 64 -15.59 31.24 16.24
N ASN A 65 -16.54 31.88 16.96
CA ASN A 65 -16.72 33.32 16.92
C ASN A 65 -15.46 34.08 17.38
N ARG A 66 -14.75 33.62 18.40
CA ARG A 66 -13.56 34.31 18.94
C ARG A 66 -12.42 34.35 17.89
N ASN A 67 -12.14 33.24 17.27
CA ASN A 67 -11.11 33.13 16.22
C ASN A 67 -11.49 34.01 15.02
N MET A 68 -12.74 33.90 14.56
CA MET A 68 -13.24 34.72 13.44
C MET A 68 -13.23 36.19 13.70
N GLN A 69 -13.66 36.65 14.89
CA GLN A 69 -13.61 38.07 15.27
C GLN A 69 -12.16 38.58 15.28
N ARG A 70 -11.21 37.81 15.85
CA ARG A 70 -9.81 38.17 15.86
C ARG A 70 -9.24 38.33 14.42
N LEU A 71 -9.54 37.38 13.56
CA LEU A 71 -9.03 37.40 12.17
C LEU A 71 -9.68 38.52 11.36
N LEU A 72 -11.00 38.74 11.49
CA LEU A 72 -11.69 39.83 10.85
C LEU A 72 -11.19 41.19 11.34
N ARG A 73 -10.81 41.32 12.62
CA ARG A 73 -10.17 42.50 13.15
C ARG A 73 -8.85 42.79 12.40
N TYR A 74 -8.00 41.80 12.16
CA TYR A 74 -6.78 42.00 11.38
C TYR A 74 -7.08 42.40 9.92
N VAL A 75 -8.08 41.81 9.27
CA VAL A 75 -8.52 42.24 7.94
C VAL A 75 -8.99 43.68 7.92
N ASN A 76 -9.75 44.11 8.92
CA ASN A 76 -10.35 45.44 8.95
C ASN A 76 -9.42 46.54 9.45
N GLU A 77 -8.57 46.30 10.46
CA GLU A 77 -7.67 47.29 11.06
C GLU A 77 -6.32 47.36 10.37
N ILE A 78 -5.68 46.21 10.12
CA ILE A 78 -4.32 46.13 9.51
C ILE A 78 -4.36 46.03 7.99
N LYS A 79 -5.48 45.54 7.39
CA LYS A 79 -5.60 45.26 5.96
C LYS A 79 -4.59 44.21 5.48
N ILE A 80 -4.43 43.12 6.25
CA ILE A 80 -3.40 42.09 6.08
C ILE A 80 -3.30 41.55 4.65
N GLY A 81 -2.10 41.36 4.17
CA GLY A 81 -1.79 40.81 2.83
C GLY A 81 -1.90 39.31 2.71
N GLY A 82 -1.84 38.58 3.85
CA GLY A 82 -1.92 37.13 3.84
C GLY A 82 -2.19 36.49 5.18
N ILE A 83 -2.48 35.19 5.14
CA ILE A 83 -2.72 34.33 6.32
C ILE A 83 -1.87 33.05 6.19
N LEU A 84 -1.34 32.61 7.34
CA LEU A 84 -0.67 31.32 7.50
C LEU A 84 -1.55 30.38 8.32
N PHE A 85 -2.02 29.30 7.73
CA PHE A 85 -2.83 28.32 8.43
C PHE A 85 -2.00 27.39 9.31
N HIS A 86 -2.45 27.20 10.54
CA HIS A 86 -1.93 26.25 11.51
C HIS A 86 -2.72 24.92 11.47
N LYS A 87 -2.48 24.03 12.45
CA LYS A 87 -3.12 22.71 12.52
C LYS A 87 -4.65 22.76 12.57
N GLY A 88 -5.31 21.92 11.77
CA GLY A 88 -6.76 21.79 11.73
C GLY A 88 -7.25 20.76 10.72
N ASN A 89 -8.38 21.04 10.09
CA ASN A 89 -8.95 20.21 9.03
C ASN A 89 -9.28 21.03 7.77
N PRO A 90 -9.31 20.41 6.59
CA PRO A 90 -9.47 21.11 5.32
C PRO A 90 -10.79 21.84 5.15
N VAL A 91 -11.90 21.27 5.65
CA VAL A 91 -13.23 21.85 5.50
C VAL A 91 -13.32 23.18 6.24
N THR A 92 -12.93 23.17 7.52
CA THR A 92 -12.95 24.40 8.33
C THR A 92 -11.96 25.45 7.80
N GLN A 93 -10.80 25.02 7.27
CA GLN A 93 -9.87 25.95 6.63
C GLN A 93 -10.52 26.62 5.41
N ALA A 94 -11.18 25.87 4.55
CA ALA A 94 -11.87 26.41 3.37
C ALA A 94 -12.97 27.42 3.77
N GLU A 95 -13.77 27.11 4.80
CA GLU A 95 -14.81 28.00 5.33
C GLU A 95 -14.22 29.31 5.88
N VAL A 96 -13.14 29.23 6.67
CA VAL A 96 -12.45 30.40 7.21
C VAL A 96 -11.85 31.23 6.07
N THR A 97 -11.19 30.60 5.10
CA THR A 97 -10.65 31.28 3.92
C THR A 97 -11.72 32.03 3.16
N ASN A 98 -12.85 31.40 2.84
CA ASN A 98 -13.95 32.04 2.10
C ASN A 98 -14.51 33.24 2.84
N ARG A 99 -14.66 33.16 4.17
CA ARG A 99 -15.15 34.28 5.00
C ARG A 99 -14.17 35.45 5.02
N LEU A 100 -12.87 35.19 5.18
CA LEU A 100 -11.85 36.25 5.25
C LEU A 100 -11.62 36.89 3.88
N GLN A 101 -11.59 36.13 2.81
CA GLN A 101 -11.47 36.64 1.46
C GLN A 101 -12.65 37.54 1.08
N LYS A 102 -13.89 37.18 1.50
CA LYS A 102 -15.08 38.01 1.29
C LYS A 102 -15.00 39.35 2.01
N ALA A 103 -14.32 39.39 3.18
CA ALA A 103 -14.16 40.63 3.96
C ALA A 103 -13.00 41.49 3.47
N SER A 104 -12.04 40.92 2.72
CA SER A 104 -10.86 41.63 2.25
C SER A 104 -11.13 42.33 0.91
N ARG A 105 -10.72 43.61 0.80
CA ARG A 105 -10.82 44.36 -0.47
C ARG A 105 -9.78 43.92 -1.47
N VAL A 106 -8.55 43.67 -1.02
CA VAL A 106 -7.47 43.10 -1.81
C VAL A 106 -7.34 41.62 -1.43
N PRO A 107 -7.47 40.64 -2.35
CA PRO A 107 -7.39 39.23 -2.01
C PRO A 107 -6.10 38.90 -1.27
N MET A 108 -6.23 38.14 -0.17
CA MET A 108 -5.09 37.76 0.66
C MET A 108 -4.40 36.52 0.12
N PHE A 109 -3.09 36.43 0.32
CA PHE A 109 -2.39 35.16 0.21
C PHE A 109 -2.87 34.18 1.28
N VAL A 110 -3.05 32.93 0.90
CA VAL A 110 -3.26 31.81 1.81
C VAL A 110 -2.03 30.92 1.74
N SER A 111 -1.48 30.59 2.89
CA SER A 111 -0.24 29.81 3.00
C SER A 111 -0.33 28.74 4.09
N LEU A 112 0.54 27.75 3.98
CA LEU A 112 0.79 26.77 5.03
C LEU A 112 2.21 26.20 4.93
N ASP A 113 2.65 25.49 5.99
CA ASP A 113 3.81 24.61 5.92
C ASP A 113 3.37 23.21 5.45
N GLY A 114 3.76 22.84 4.26
CA GLY A 114 3.44 21.55 3.65
C GLY A 114 4.69 20.81 3.18
N GLU A 115 5.71 20.67 4.04
CA GLU A 115 6.99 20.02 3.70
C GLU A 115 6.78 18.58 3.22
N TRP A 116 5.87 17.84 3.88
CA TRP A 116 5.40 16.50 3.45
C TRP A 116 3.92 16.51 3.07
N GLY A 117 3.50 17.56 2.35
CA GLY A 117 2.14 17.77 1.91
C GLY A 117 1.23 18.36 3.00
N LEU A 118 -0.05 18.48 2.68
CA LEU A 118 -1.03 19.13 3.57
C LEU A 118 -1.17 18.44 4.92
N SER A 119 -0.89 17.14 5.00
CA SER A 119 -0.99 16.36 6.24
C SER A 119 -0.04 16.81 7.35
N MET A 120 0.96 17.62 7.03
CA MET A 120 1.78 18.31 8.04
C MET A 120 0.93 19.20 8.96
N ARG A 121 -0.11 19.81 8.43
CA ARG A 121 -0.99 20.77 9.12
C ARG A 121 -2.45 20.34 9.20
N LEU A 122 -2.95 19.65 8.20
CA LEU A 122 -4.38 19.36 8.04
C LEU A 122 -4.65 17.86 8.15
N SER A 123 -5.38 17.49 9.20
CA SER A 123 -5.81 16.11 9.42
C SER A 123 -6.79 15.64 8.33
N GLY A 124 -6.78 14.34 8.03
CA GLY A 124 -7.68 13.74 7.03
C GLY A 124 -7.27 14.02 5.57
N THR A 125 -6.02 14.42 5.34
CA THR A 125 -5.41 14.52 4.01
C THR A 125 -4.37 13.43 3.81
N THR A 126 -4.09 13.08 2.57
CA THR A 126 -3.08 12.08 2.20
C THR A 126 -1.72 12.44 2.82
N ARG A 127 -1.14 11.47 3.52
CA ARG A 127 0.17 11.62 4.15
C ARG A 127 1.27 11.12 3.22
N PHE A 128 2.17 12.01 2.83
CA PHE A 128 3.38 11.69 2.10
C PHE A 128 4.56 11.47 3.04
N PRO A 129 5.64 10.79 2.59
CA PRO A 129 6.86 10.66 3.38
C PRO A 129 7.51 12.00 3.69
N LYS A 130 8.20 12.09 4.83
CA LYS A 130 9.04 13.23 5.15
C LYS A 130 10.29 13.29 4.28
N ASN A 131 10.92 14.45 4.25
CA ASN A 131 12.03 14.74 3.35
C ASN A 131 13.22 13.77 3.48
N MET A 132 13.57 13.33 4.69
CA MET A 132 14.64 12.34 4.88
C MET A 132 14.35 11.02 4.14
N MET A 133 13.12 10.56 4.19
CA MET A 133 12.69 9.38 3.45
C MET A 133 12.65 9.66 1.93
N LEU A 134 12.18 10.82 1.50
CA LEU A 134 12.24 11.24 0.09
C LEU A 134 13.69 11.37 -0.41
N GLY A 135 14.63 11.74 0.47
CA GLY A 135 16.05 11.79 0.19
C GLY A 135 16.65 10.45 -0.23
N ALA A 136 16.05 9.33 0.19
CA ALA A 136 16.46 7.98 -0.16
C ALA A 136 16.08 7.57 -1.60
N ILE A 137 15.18 8.29 -2.25
CA ILE A 137 14.70 7.98 -3.61
C ILE A 137 15.72 8.50 -4.62
N GLU A 138 16.15 7.69 -5.58
CA GLU A 138 17.11 8.14 -6.61
C GLU A 138 16.44 8.92 -7.75
N ASP A 139 15.21 8.57 -8.13
CA ASP A 139 14.49 9.24 -9.25
C ASP A 139 13.82 10.56 -8.80
N ASN A 140 14.47 11.68 -9.12
CA ASN A 140 13.96 13.03 -8.84
C ASN A 140 12.69 13.41 -9.64
N LYS A 141 12.34 12.68 -10.70
CA LYS A 141 11.06 12.90 -11.39
C LYS A 141 9.89 12.58 -10.48
N LEU A 142 10.03 11.55 -9.65
CA LEU A 142 9.01 11.19 -8.67
C LEU A 142 8.82 12.28 -7.61
N ILE A 143 9.90 12.98 -7.23
CA ILE A 143 9.81 14.13 -6.32
C ILE A 143 9.11 15.33 -7.01
N THR A 144 9.31 15.50 -8.33
CA THR A 144 8.57 16.53 -9.08
C THR A 144 7.07 16.19 -9.16
N GLU A 145 6.69 14.94 -9.41
CA GLU A 145 5.28 14.52 -9.38
C GLU A 145 4.65 14.70 -7.99
N TYR A 146 5.41 14.41 -6.93
CA TYR A 146 5.00 14.73 -5.56
C TYR A 146 4.72 16.24 -5.39
N GLY A 147 5.61 17.11 -5.87
CA GLY A 147 5.40 18.56 -5.84
C GLY A 147 4.13 19.00 -6.59
N LYS A 148 3.85 18.41 -7.76
CA LYS A 148 2.63 18.69 -8.52
C LYS A 148 1.36 18.26 -7.76
N GLU A 149 1.37 17.09 -7.13
CA GLU A 149 0.21 16.62 -6.36
C GLU A 149 -0.04 17.50 -5.13
N VAL A 150 1.00 17.92 -4.40
CA VAL A 150 0.87 18.88 -3.31
C VAL A 150 0.30 20.21 -3.82
N ALA A 151 0.78 20.70 -4.98
CA ALA A 151 0.25 21.91 -5.58
C ALA A 151 -1.22 21.78 -5.98
N ARG A 152 -1.64 20.63 -6.53
CA ARG A 152 -3.04 20.35 -6.84
C ARG A 152 -3.91 20.42 -5.57
N GLN A 153 -3.46 19.82 -4.49
CA GLN A 153 -4.17 19.88 -3.20
C GLN A 153 -4.21 21.30 -2.63
N CYS A 154 -3.13 22.08 -2.78
CA CYS A 154 -3.10 23.49 -2.41
C CYS A 154 -4.15 24.30 -3.17
N LYS A 155 -4.28 24.10 -4.48
CA LYS A 155 -5.31 24.78 -5.30
C LYS A 155 -6.73 24.47 -4.84
N GLU A 156 -7.02 23.23 -4.49
CA GLU A 156 -8.34 22.82 -3.95
C GLU A 156 -8.72 23.57 -2.67
N LEU A 157 -7.73 24.04 -1.92
CA LEU A 157 -7.87 24.78 -0.67
C LEU A 157 -7.61 26.27 -0.81
N GLY A 158 -7.44 26.78 -2.03
CA GLY A 158 -7.18 28.20 -2.29
C GLY A 158 -5.86 28.70 -1.70
N ILE A 159 -4.85 27.82 -1.60
CA ILE A 159 -3.51 28.12 -1.07
C ILE A 159 -2.60 28.53 -2.22
N GLN A 160 -1.90 29.67 -2.11
CA GLN A 160 -0.97 30.18 -3.09
C GLN A 160 0.48 29.96 -2.73
N ILE A 161 0.79 29.79 -1.44
CA ILE A 161 2.16 29.70 -0.94
C ILE A 161 2.31 28.43 -0.09
N ASN A 162 3.27 27.58 -0.43
CA ASN A 162 3.73 26.50 0.41
C ASN A 162 5.13 26.82 0.96
N PHE A 163 5.27 26.91 2.28
CA PHE A 163 6.57 27.09 2.94
C PHE A 163 7.39 25.78 2.91
N ALA A 164 7.73 25.39 1.69
CA ALA A 164 8.54 24.24 1.31
C ALA A 164 9.19 24.51 -0.06
N PRO A 165 10.33 23.89 -0.35
CA PRO A 165 11.02 22.83 0.40
C PRO A 165 11.88 23.34 1.56
N ASP A 166 12.06 22.48 2.58
CA ASP A 166 13.17 22.60 3.51
C ASP A 166 14.42 22.07 2.79
N ILE A 167 15.41 22.95 2.54
CA ILE A 167 16.66 22.63 1.85
C ILE A 167 17.90 22.79 2.76
N ASP A 168 17.68 22.75 4.07
CA ASP A 168 18.74 22.68 5.04
C ASP A 168 19.49 21.37 4.93
N VAL A 169 20.82 21.44 4.90
CA VAL A 169 21.71 20.27 4.84
C VAL A 169 21.94 19.73 6.25
N ASN A 170 21.43 18.54 6.57
CA ASN A 170 21.52 17.98 7.91
C ASN A 170 22.92 17.41 8.21
N SER A 171 23.88 18.30 8.41
CA SER A 171 25.28 17.95 8.71
C SER A 171 25.52 17.61 10.20
N ASN A 172 24.60 17.96 11.09
CA ASN A 172 24.63 17.64 12.51
C ASN A 172 23.61 16.53 12.86
N THR A 173 24.11 15.37 13.32
CA THR A 173 23.27 14.22 13.70
C THR A 173 22.36 14.49 14.90
N ASP A 174 22.71 15.46 15.73
CA ASP A 174 21.99 15.80 16.96
C ASP A 174 21.11 17.07 16.79
N ASN A 175 20.90 17.53 15.54
CA ASN A 175 20.05 18.66 15.24
C ASN A 175 18.59 18.38 15.70
N PRO A 176 18.02 19.17 16.63
CA PRO A 176 16.71 18.89 17.21
C PRO A 176 15.54 19.36 16.32
N VAL A 177 15.80 20.21 15.32
CA VAL A 177 14.76 20.90 14.53
C VAL A 177 14.63 20.33 13.14
N ILE A 178 15.74 20.11 12.45
CA ILE A 178 15.77 19.72 11.04
C ILE A 178 15.59 18.21 10.90
N GLY A 179 16.55 17.38 11.29
CA GLY A 179 16.40 15.92 11.29
C GLY A 179 15.66 15.36 10.07
N LEU A 180 14.50 14.74 10.29
CA LEU A 180 13.65 14.17 9.24
C LEU A 180 13.09 15.18 8.23
N ARG A 181 13.21 16.48 8.49
CA ARG A 181 12.76 17.55 7.58
C ARG A 181 13.74 17.82 6.44
N SER A 182 15.04 17.49 6.62
CA SER A 182 16.06 17.56 5.56
C SER A 182 15.99 16.35 4.62
N PHE A 183 16.35 16.58 3.35
CA PHE A 183 16.55 15.48 2.38
C PHE A 183 17.85 14.69 2.59
N GLY A 184 18.75 15.14 3.48
CA GLY A 184 19.99 14.43 3.78
C GLY A 184 21.15 15.34 4.17
N GLU A 185 22.37 14.78 4.14
CA GLU A 185 23.60 15.47 4.51
C GLU A 185 24.46 15.96 3.32
N ASN A 186 24.15 15.51 2.11
CA ASN A 186 24.90 15.89 0.92
C ASN A 186 24.28 17.14 0.28
N PRO A 187 25.01 18.27 0.19
CA PRO A 187 24.44 19.53 -0.31
C PRO A 187 23.88 19.45 -1.73
N VAL A 188 24.53 18.65 -2.60
CA VAL A 188 24.09 18.49 -3.99
C VAL A 188 22.78 17.70 -4.06
N ALA A 189 22.70 16.59 -3.33
CA ALA A 189 21.48 15.76 -3.27
C ALA A 189 20.31 16.53 -2.64
N VAL A 190 20.54 17.29 -1.57
CA VAL A 190 19.54 18.17 -0.94
C VAL A 190 19.05 19.22 -1.94
N ALA A 191 19.96 19.88 -2.66
CA ALA A 191 19.61 20.83 -3.70
C ALA A 191 18.73 20.19 -4.78
N ASP A 192 19.17 19.08 -5.37
CA ASP A 192 18.47 18.42 -6.47
C ASP A 192 17.05 17.97 -6.06
N LYS A 193 16.87 17.46 -4.84
CA LYS A 193 15.57 17.09 -4.29
C LYS A 193 14.67 18.32 -4.05
N GLY A 194 15.23 19.35 -3.40
CA GLY A 194 14.51 20.60 -3.14
C GLY A 194 14.06 21.28 -4.45
N LEU A 195 14.95 21.33 -5.44
CA LEU A 195 14.63 21.87 -6.78
C LEU A 195 13.55 21.05 -7.51
N ALA A 196 13.58 19.72 -7.38
CA ALA A 196 12.56 18.87 -7.96
C ALA A 196 11.18 19.12 -7.34
N TYR A 197 11.13 19.27 -6.00
CA TYR A 197 9.89 19.61 -5.30
C TYR A 197 9.38 21.00 -5.68
N ALA A 198 10.25 22.02 -5.66
CA ALA A 198 9.91 23.39 -6.07
C ALA A 198 9.40 23.45 -7.51
N ARG A 199 10.03 22.70 -8.42
CA ARG A 199 9.59 22.59 -9.83
C ARG A 199 8.16 22.07 -9.95
N GLY A 200 7.81 21.08 -9.16
CA GLY A 200 6.45 20.55 -9.10
C GLY A 200 5.44 21.59 -8.61
N LEU A 201 5.76 22.29 -7.52
CA LEU A 201 4.92 23.34 -6.94
C LEU A 201 4.70 24.50 -7.91
N GLU A 202 5.80 25.12 -8.41
CA GLU A 202 5.73 26.32 -9.24
C GLU A 202 5.26 26.03 -10.66
N GLY A 203 5.54 24.84 -11.20
CA GLY A 203 4.98 24.38 -12.46
C GLY A 203 3.45 24.31 -12.46
N GLU A 204 2.85 24.16 -11.29
CA GLU A 204 1.40 24.19 -11.06
C GLU A 204 0.88 25.54 -10.50
N GLY A 205 1.73 26.55 -10.38
CA GLY A 205 1.34 27.91 -9.97
C GLY A 205 1.27 28.15 -8.47
N ILE A 206 1.88 27.30 -7.65
CA ILE A 206 2.02 27.49 -6.19
C ILE A 206 3.44 27.98 -5.90
N ILE A 207 3.56 29.11 -5.18
CA ILE A 207 4.85 29.67 -4.78
C ILE A 207 5.53 28.69 -3.84
N SER A 208 6.70 28.19 -4.23
CA SER A 208 7.59 27.46 -3.36
C SER A 208 8.43 28.44 -2.52
N VAL A 209 8.71 28.09 -1.28
CA VAL A 209 9.55 28.91 -0.38
C VAL A 209 10.61 28.03 0.25
N SER A 210 11.85 28.17 -0.24
CA SER A 210 12.97 27.46 0.35
C SER A 210 13.35 28.04 1.72
N LYS A 211 13.72 27.16 2.65
CA LYS A 211 14.02 27.52 4.04
C LYS A 211 15.09 26.63 4.66
N HIS A 212 15.78 27.10 5.68
CA HIS A 212 15.75 28.39 6.40
C HIS A 212 17.07 29.13 6.10
N PHE A 213 17.04 30.10 5.22
CA PHE A 213 18.25 30.85 4.81
C PHE A 213 18.92 31.54 6.00
N PRO A 214 20.27 31.48 6.18
CA PRO A 214 21.29 30.93 5.30
C PRO A 214 21.64 29.45 5.53
N GLY A 215 20.89 28.68 6.30
CA GLY A 215 21.03 27.25 6.53
C GLY A 215 20.99 26.87 8.02
N HIS A 216 20.03 26.03 8.39
CA HIS A 216 19.73 25.61 9.78
C HIS A 216 20.19 24.17 10.10
N GLY A 217 20.82 23.49 9.13
CA GLY A 217 21.07 22.05 9.23
C GLY A 217 22.16 21.64 10.22
N ASP A 218 23.06 22.55 10.61
CA ASP A 218 24.17 22.28 11.53
C ASP A 218 23.97 22.81 12.96
N THR A 219 22.79 23.23 13.32
CA THR A 219 22.50 23.77 14.67
C THR A 219 22.26 22.66 15.68
N SER A 220 22.63 22.93 16.96
CA SER A 220 22.34 22.02 18.10
C SER A 220 21.26 22.56 19.03
N GLU A 221 20.65 23.71 18.70
CA GLU A 221 19.64 24.40 19.49
C GLU A 221 18.36 24.58 18.66
N ASP A 222 17.23 24.65 19.36
CA ASP A 222 15.91 24.87 18.76
C ASP A 222 15.58 26.36 18.65
N SER A 223 15.43 26.88 17.44
CA SER A 223 15.07 28.29 17.16
C SER A 223 13.72 28.71 17.70
N HIS A 224 12.81 27.79 18.03
CA HIS A 224 11.57 28.10 18.73
C HIS A 224 11.79 28.55 20.18
N ASN A 225 12.90 28.16 20.79
CA ASN A 225 13.21 28.37 22.19
C ASN A 225 14.41 29.29 22.43
N THR A 226 15.35 29.33 21.53
CA THR A 226 16.64 30.07 21.64
C THR A 226 17.02 30.68 20.29
N LEU A 227 18.13 31.42 20.22
CA LEU A 227 18.74 31.84 18.96
C LEU A 227 19.93 30.90 18.64
N PRO A 228 19.71 29.89 17.73
CA PRO A 228 20.77 28.96 17.38
C PRO A 228 21.93 29.64 16.66
N SER A 229 23.13 29.11 16.85
CA SER A 229 24.35 29.70 16.29
C SER A 229 25.01 28.74 15.30
N VAL A 230 25.54 29.31 14.19
CA VAL A 230 26.31 28.58 13.18
C VAL A 230 27.71 29.23 13.12
N HIS A 231 28.71 28.50 13.62
CA HIS A 231 30.07 29.04 13.80
C HIS A 231 31.08 28.60 12.71
N HIS A 232 30.59 28.37 11.49
CA HIS A 232 31.46 28.02 10.37
C HIS A 232 32.03 29.26 9.68
N ASP A 233 33.18 29.10 9.04
CA ASP A 233 33.73 30.13 8.16
C ASP A 233 32.95 30.25 6.85
N ARG A 234 33.26 31.31 6.12
CA ARG A 234 32.55 31.60 4.87
C ARG A 234 32.73 30.48 3.82
N ALA A 235 33.90 29.87 3.72
CA ALA A 235 34.16 28.83 2.73
C ALA A 235 33.32 27.58 2.98
N ARG A 236 33.16 27.19 4.24
CA ARG A 236 32.30 26.10 4.66
C ARG A 236 30.84 26.45 4.38
N LEU A 237 30.34 27.64 4.75
CA LEU A 237 28.98 28.07 4.49
C LEU A 237 28.66 28.05 2.99
N ASP A 238 29.56 28.50 2.13
CA ASP A 238 29.38 28.53 0.67
C ASP A 238 29.30 27.13 0.07
N SER A 239 30.06 26.16 0.63
CA SER A 239 30.11 24.80 0.08
C SER A 239 29.00 23.87 0.57
N VAL A 240 28.40 24.17 1.72
CA VAL A 240 27.39 23.29 2.35
C VAL A 240 26.06 24.02 2.54
N GLU A 241 26.00 24.95 3.50
CA GLU A 241 24.74 25.55 3.94
C GLU A 241 24.11 26.42 2.85
N LEU A 242 24.88 27.23 2.16
CA LEU A 242 24.42 28.12 1.09
C LEU A 242 24.27 27.44 -0.28
N TYR A 243 24.87 26.27 -0.46
CA TYR A 243 24.87 25.59 -1.77
C TYR A 243 23.46 25.31 -2.31
N PRO A 244 22.52 24.73 -1.54
CA PRO A 244 21.17 24.49 -2.04
C PRO A 244 20.41 25.77 -2.37
N PHE A 245 20.58 26.82 -1.53
CA PHE A 245 19.94 28.14 -1.79
C PHE A 245 20.50 28.81 -3.05
N ARG A 246 21.79 28.72 -3.28
CA ARG A 246 22.44 29.23 -4.49
C ARG A 246 21.88 28.56 -5.75
N ARG A 247 21.72 27.23 -5.73
CA ARG A 247 21.09 26.48 -6.82
C ARG A 247 19.63 26.87 -7.00
N TYR A 248 18.87 26.99 -5.91
CA TYR A 248 17.46 27.39 -5.94
C TYR A 248 17.26 28.78 -6.56
N ILE A 249 18.07 29.73 -6.16
CA ILE A 249 18.05 31.11 -6.72
C ILE A 249 18.45 31.12 -8.19
N TYR A 250 19.52 30.39 -8.55
CA TYR A 250 20.00 30.31 -9.95
C TYR A 250 18.94 29.71 -10.89
N ASP A 251 18.22 28.68 -10.44
CA ASP A 251 17.15 28.06 -11.21
C ASP A 251 15.86 28.91 -11.26
N GLY A 252 15.81 30.04 -10.55
CA GLY A 252 14.77 31.07 -10.67
C GLY A 252 13.48 30.75 -9.95
N TYR A 253 13.52 30.14 -8.78
CA TYR A 253 12.35 29.92 -7.93
C TYR A 253 11.94 31.15 -7.12
N ALA A 254 10.67 31.19 -6.68
CA ALA A 254 10.00 32.44 -6.34
C ALA A 254 10.12 32.88 -4.87
N GLY A 255 10.34 31.97 -3.92
CA GLY A 255 10.29 32.33 -2.49
C GLY A 255 11.51 31.87 -1.68
N VAL A 256 11.96 32.68 -0.74
CA VAL A 256 12.98 32.33 0.25
C VAL A 256 12.54 32.81 1.64
N MET A 257 12.65 31.94 2.66
CA MET A 257 12.42 32.27 4.06
C MET A 257 13.75 32.46 4.77
N THR A 258 13.94 33.62 5.42
CA THR A 258 15.11 33.90 6.24
C THR A 258 14.88 33.38 7.67
N GLY A 259 15.78 32.54 8.13
CA GLY A 259 15.71 31.90 9.45
C GLY A 259 16.16 32.79 10.60
N HIS A 260 15.83 32.43 11.83
CA HIS A 260 16.33 33.09 13.04
C HIS A 260 17.60 32.40 13.53
N LEU A 261 18.75 32.73 12.91
CA LEU A 261 20.04 32.13 13.16
C LEU A 261 21.11 33.21 13.43
N TYR A 262 22.00 32.96 14.36
CA TYR A 262 23.19 33.80 14.54
C TYR A 262 24.33 33.21 13.75
N VAL A 263 24.83 33.96 12.75
CA VAL A 263 25.92 33.50 11.85
C VAL A 263 27.03 34.55 11.81
N PRO A 264 27.98 34.52 12.78
CA PRO A 264 29.00 35.57 12.96
C PRO A 264 29.95 35.75 11.77
N ALA A 265 30.11 34.72 10.90
CA ALA A 265 30.89 34.84 9.68
C ALA A 265 30.22 35.70 8.59
N LEU A 266 28.91 35.90 8.68
CA LEU A 266 28.10 36.73 7.73
C LEU A 266 27.74 38.09 8.32
N ASP A 267 27.45 38.15 9.62
CA ASP A 267 27.19 39.39 10.36
C ASP A 267 27.75 39.27 11.79
N LYS A 268 28.69 40.12 12.14
CA LYS A 268 29.36 40.11 13.45
C LYS A 268 28.54 40.74 14.59
N THR A 269 27.38 41.33 14.28
CA THR A 269 26.52 41.94 15.29
C THR A 269 26.02 40.86 16.25
N ARG A 270 26.42 40.96 17.48
CA ARG A 270 26.19 39.95 18.52
C ARG A 270 24.68 39.71 18.74
N ASN A 271 24.29 38.44 18.71
CA ASN A 271 22.90 37.98 18.92
C ASN A 271 21.86 38.59 17.95
N LEU A 272 22.27 39.01 16.75
CA LEU A 272 21.37 39.48 15.72
C LEU A 272 20.92 38.28 14.86
N PRO A 273 19.60 37.97 14.80
CA PRO A 273 19.10 36.92 13.92
C PRO A 273 19.31 37.23 12.43
N SER A 274 19.64 36.26 11.61
CA SER A 274 19.84 36.42 10.17
C SER A 274 18.66 37.12 9.49
N SER A 275 17.45 36.81 9.89
CA SER A 275 16.21 37.43 9.37
C SER A 275 16.11 38.96 9.65
N LEU A 276 16.86 39.46 10.61
CA LEU A 276 16.91 40.88 10.99
C LEU A 276 18.22 41.55 10.57
N SER A 277 19.12 40.86 9.90
CA SER A 277 20.44 41.32 9.47
C SER A 277 20.42 41.84 8.04
N ARG A 278 20.65 43.13 7.85
CA ARG A 278 20.78 43.72 6.51
C ARG A 278 21.92 43.14 5.69
N PRO A 279 23.15 42.93 6.25
CA PRO A 279 24.24 42.22 5.54
C PRO A 279 23.82 40.85 5.00
N ILE A 280 22.95 40.09 5.71
CA ILE A 280 22.53 38.78 5.29
C ILE A 280 21.37 38.83 4.30
N VAL A 281 20.31 39.57 4.62
CA VAL A 281 19.09 39.61 3.78
C VAL A 281 19.30 40.44 2.51
N THR A 282 19.83 41.66 2.64
CA THR A 282 20.06 42.52 1.48
C THR A 282 21.41 42.15 0.84
N GLY A 283 22.51 42.21 1.59
CA GLY A 283 23.85 42.03 1.03
C GLY A 283 24.10 40.66 0.45
N LEU A 284 23.89 39.59 1.22
CA LEU A 284 24.14 38.22 0.73
C LEU A 284 23.01 37.72 -0.18
N LEU A 285 21.76 37.66 0.32
CA LEU A 285 20.67 37.03 -0.41
C LEU A 285 20.29 37.81 -1.68
N LYS A 286 20.06 39.12 -1.59
CA LYS A 286 19.54 39.90 -2.71
C LYS A 286 20.64 40.44 -3.66
N GLU A 287 21.76 40.91 -3.12
CA GLU A 287 22.82 41.54 -3.93
C GLU A 287 23.83 40.52 -4.41
N GLU A 288 24.40 39.70 -3.55
CA GLU A 288 25.44 38.75 -3.92
C GLU A 288 24.89 37.52 -4.65
N LEU A 289 23.86 36.87 -4.11
CA LEU A 289 23.24 35.68 -4.71
C LEU A 289 22.21 36.05 -5.80
N GLY A 290 21.80 37.32 -5.89
CA GLY A 290 20.92 37.85 -6.94
C GLY A 290 19.45 37.45 -6.82
N PHE A 291 18.94 37.10 -5.62
CA PHE A 291 17.54 36.73 -5.41
C PHE A 291 16.59 37.89 -5.68
N ARG A 292 15.58 37.67 -6.51
CA ARG A 292 14.56 38.65 -6.93
C ARG A 292 13.12 38.28 -6.59
N GLY A 293 12.89 37.11 -6.00
CA GLY A 293 11.55 36.67 -5.60
C GLY A 293 11.09 37.29 -4.29
N LEU A 294 10.06 36.68 -3.68
CA LEU A 294 9.52 37.09 -2.39
C LEU A 294 10.39 36.59 -1.23
N CYS A 295 10.83 37.51 -0.39
CA CYS A 295 11.60 37.23 0.81
C CYS A 295 10.68 37.29 2.05
N PHE A 296 10.55 36.14 2.75
CA PHE A 296 9.75 35.99 3.95
C PHE A 296 10.68 35.94 5.18
N THR A 297 10.23 36.51 6.31
CA THR A 297 10.83 36.15 7.59
C THR A 297 10.37 34.76 8.01
N ASP A 298 11.13 34.04 8.82
CA ASP A 298 10.55 32.99 9.68
C ASP A 298 9.58 33.63 10.69
N ALA A 299 8.82 32.83 11.43
CA ALA A 299 7.76 33.32 12.30
C ALA A 299 8.30 34.28 13.38
N LEU A 300 7.98 35.57 13.28
CA LEU A 300 8.48 36.60 14.19
C LEU A 300 8.02 36.44 15.66
N ALA A 301 6.99 35.62 15.88
CA ALA A 301 6.58 35.23 17.23
C ALA A 301 7.53 34.25 17.94
N MET A 302 8.50 33.68 17.23
CA MET A 302 9.50 32.74 17.81
C MET A 302 10.47 33.51 18.71
N LYS A 303 10.92 32.85 19.79
CA LYS A 303 11.88 33.47 20.74
C LYS A 303 13.22 33.81 20.08
N GLY A 304 13.62 33.07 19.06
CA GLY A 304 14.84 33.35 18.28
C GLY A 304 14.81 34.73 17.57
N ALA A 305 13.65 35.33 17.35
CA ALA A 305 13.50 36.66 16.73
C ALA A 305 13.68 37.83 17.72
N THR A 306 13.69 37.59 19.05
CA THR A 306 13.67 38.62 20.08
C THR A 306 15.08 39.11 20.36
N THR A 307 15.38 40.39 20.06
CA THR A 307 16.71 40.99 20.27
C THR A 307 16.81 41.88 21.52
N SER A 308 15.78 42.66 21.80
CA SER A 308 15.62 43.43 23.03
C SER A 308 14.18 43.81 23.25
N LYS A 309 13.81 44.23 24.50
CA LYS A 309 12.44 44.70 24.80
C LYS A 309 12.11 46.05 24.18
N LEU A 310 13.08 46.78 23.64
CA LEU A 310 12.91 48.15 23.11
C LEU A 310 12.89 48.19 21.57
N ASP A 311 13.24 47.10 20.88
CA ASP A 311 13.34 47.08 19.41
C ASP A 311 12.26 46.21 18.80
N ASN A 312 11.43 46.78 17.90
CA ASN A 312 10.40 46.04 17.21
C ASN A 312 10.98 45.11 16.10
N PRO A 313 10.80 43.78 16.18
CA PRO A 313 11.34 42.83 15.18
C PRO A 313 10.79 43.07 13.77
N SER A 314 9.53 43.51 13.62
CA SER A 314 8.91 43.77 12.33
C SER A 314 9.57 44.93 11.59
N VAL A 315 9.88 46.02 12.30
CA VAL A 315 10.63 47.14 11.74
C VAL A 315 12.03 46.73 11.32
N LYS A 316 12.74 46.01 12.17
CA LYS A 316 14.12 45.48 11.85
C LYS A 316 14.11 44.54 10.68
N ALA A 317 13.10 43.68 10.56
CA ALA A 317 12.99 42.76 9.42
C ALA A 317 12.80 43.49 8.08
N LEU A 318 12.01 44.58 8.07
CA LEU A 318 11.83 45.42 6.89
C LEU A 318 13.10 46.19 6.54
N LEU A 319 13.82 46.72 7.52
CA LEU A 319 15.14 47.36 7.37
C LEU A 319 16.19 46.37 6.82
N ALA A 320 16.14 45.13 7.26
CA ALA A 320 17.02 44.07 6.75
C ALA A 320 16.75 43.74 5.29
N GLY A 321 15.54 43.99 4.78
CA GLY A 321 15.17 43.81 3.37
C GLY A 321 14.13 42.73 3.13
N ASN A 322 13.51 42.12 4.14
CA ASN A 322 12.40 41.16 3.93
C ASN A 322 11.21 41.83 3.23
N ASP A 323 10.44 41.11 2.47
CA ASP A 323 9.26 41.61 1.76
C ASP A 323 7.98 41.34 2.55
N ILE A 324 7.90 40.22 3.25
CA ILE A 324 6.72 39.77 4.01
C ILE A 324 7.12 39.40 5.44
N LEU A 325 6.38 39.96 6.39
CA LEU A 325 6.49 39.71 7.83
C LEU A 325 5.60 38.52 8.21
N LEU A 326 6.19 37.37 8.48
CA LEU A 326 5.44 36.15 8.79
C LEU A 326 5.17 36.06 10.29
N ALA A 327 3.90 35.85 10.64
CA ALA A 327 3.44 35.55 12.01
C ALA A 327 4.02 36.53 13.06
N PRO A 328 3.84 37.87 12.94
CA PRO A 328 4.24 38.81 13.95
C PRO A 328 3.57 38.51 15.30
N ALA A 329 4.30 38.73 16.42
CA ALA A 329 3.80 38.34 17.75
C ALA A 329 2.56 39.15 18.19
N ALA A 330 2.53 40.43 17.83
CA ALA A 330 1.46 41.35 18.15
C ALA A 330 1.05 42.17 16.91
N PRO A 331 0.32 41.56 15.93
CA PRO A 331 0.13 42.15 14.60
C PRO A 331 -0.33 43.61 14.57
N ILE A 332 -1.24 44.03 15.47
CA ILE A 332 -1.73 45.42 15.51
C ILE A 332 -0.63 46.38 16.03
N ASN A 333 0.07 45.97 17.08
CA ASN A 333 1.16 46.79 17.64
C ASN A 333 2.33 46.87 16.66
N ASP A 334 2.66 45.75 16.00
CA ASP A 334 3.72 45.69 14.98
C ASP A 334 3.37 46.57 13.77
N PHE A 335 2.13 46.56 13.34
CA PHE A 335 1.64 47.45 12.27
C PHE A 335 1.78 48.91 12.64
N THR A 336 1.40 49.29 13.88
CA THR A 336 1.55 50.65 14.40
C THR A 336 3.03 51.06 14.44
N ALA A 337 3.91 50.18 14.95
CA ALA A 337 5.34 50.46 15.00
C ALA A 337 5.96 50.64 13.60
N VAL A 338 5.50 49.89 12.59
CA VAL A 338 5.95 50.08 11.20
C VAL A 338 5.51 51.44 10.66
N LYS A 339 4.26 51.87 10.95
CA LYS A 339 3.79 53.23 10.55
C LYS A 339 4.60 54.33 11.22
N GLU A 340 4.79 54.27 12.53
CA GLU A 340 5.60 55.22 13.28
C GLU A 340 7.04 55.28 12.71
N ALA A 341 7.64 54.13 12.41
CA ALA A 341 8.97 54.08 11.79
C ALA A 341 9.04 54.72 10.39
N ILE A 342 7.95 54.66 9.61
CA ILE A 342 7.85 55.38 8.32
C ILE A 342 7.72 56.89 8.57
N ASP A 343 6.84 57.29 9.46
CA ASP A 343 6.59 58.70 9.78
C ASP A 343 7.83 59.40 10.36
N GLU A 344 8.63 58.65 11.11
CA GLU A 344 9.92 59.12 11.65
C GLU A 344 11.10 59.05 10.63
N GLY A 345 10.85 58.54 9.43
CA GLY A 345 11.89 58.39 8.37
C GLY A 345 12.93 57.28 8.63
N ILE A 346 12.65 56.38 9.58
CA ILE A 346 13.47 55.20 9.84
C ILE A 346 13.30 54.17 8.71
N LEU A 347 12.05 53.96 8.27
CA LEU A 347 11.72 53.19 7.08
C LEU A 347 11.38 54.12 5.92
N ASN A 348 11.95 53.84 4.73
CA ASN A 348 11.60 54.59 3.52
C ASN A 348 10.27 54.11 2.96
N ILE A 349 9.32 55.05 2.76
CA ILE A 349 7.99 54.70 2.21
C ILE A 349 8.08 54.11 0.79
N GLU A 350 9.02 54.56 -0.05
CA GLU A 350 9.23 54.05 -1.41
C GLU A 350 9.64 52.57 -1.39
N ASP A 351 10.46 52.15 -0.41
CA ASP A 351 10.83 50.72 -0.23
C ASP A 351 9.61 49.90 0.19
N ILE A 352 8.74 50.41 1.03
CA ILE A 352 7.50 49.75 1.47
C ILE A 352 6.53 49.59 0.27
N GLU A 353 6.38 50.67 -0.54
CA GLU A 353 5.54 50.62 -1.73
C GLU A 353 6.09 49.66 -2.81
N ALA A 354 7.41 49.63 -3.00
CA ALA A 354 8.04 48.68 -3.90
C ALA A 354 7.79 47.20 -3.46
N LYS A 355 7.84 46.92 -2.13
CA LYS A 355 7.48 45.60 -1.59
C LYS A 355 6.01 45.27 -1.81
N CYS A 356 5.11 46.24 -1.59
CA CYS A 356 3.67 46.10 -1.84
C CYS A 356 3.41 45.76 -3.33
N ILE A 357 4.01 46.50 -4.28
CA ILE A 357 3.89 46.26 -5.70
C ILE A 357 4.34 44.83 -6.05
N LYS A 358 5.50 44.40 -5.54
CA LYS A 358 5.98 43.01 -5.73
C LYS A 358 4.98 41.99 -5.19
N ILE A 359 4.40 42.17 -4.02
CA ILE A 359 3.38 41.31 -3.45
C ILE A 359 2.15 41.24 -4.37
N LEU A 360 1.68 42.37 -4.90
CA LEU A 360 0.56 42.42 -5.85
C LEU A 360 0.89 41.68 -7.16
N GLN A 361 2.11 41.79 -7.67
CA GLN A 361 2.55 41.04 -8.84
C GLN A 361 2.42 39.53 -8.61
N TYR A 362 2.89 39.03 -7.47
CA TYR A 362 2.76 37.59 -7.14
C TYR A 362 1.31 37.16 -6.83
N LYS A 363 0.46 38.07 -6.32
CA LYS A 363 -0.98 37.81 -6.25
C LYS A 363 -1.61 37.63 -7.62
N TYR A 364 -1.21 38.44 -8.59
CA TYR A 364 -1.65 38.27 -9.97
C TYR A 364 -1.14 36.96 -10.58
N ILE A 365 0.16 36.65 -10.42
CA ILE A 365 0.82 35.45 -10.92
C ILE A 365 0.14 34.18 -10.42
N THR A 366 -0.31 34.15 -9.15
CA THR A 366 -1.00 33.01 -8.54
C THR A 366 -2.51 32.99 -8.76
N GLY A 367 -3.04 33.92 -9.59
CA GLY A 367 -4.44 33.93 -10.00
C GLY A 367 -5.40 34.59 -9.00
N LEU A 368 -4.91 35.26 -7.94
CA LEU A 368 -5.76 35.96 -6.98
C LEU A 368 -6.52 37.14 -7.58
N ASN A 369 -6.07 37.69 -8.73
CA ASN A 369 -6.82 38.67 -9.50
C ASN A 369 -8.18 38.15 -10.04
N LYS A 370 -8.38 36.84 -10.03
CA LYS A 370 -9.60 36.13 -10.44
C LYS A 370 -10.08 35.17 -9.34
N TYR A 371 -9.94 35.58 -8.09
CA TYR A 371 -10.33 34.76 -6.96
C TYR A 371 -11.79 34.29 -7.05
N SER A 372 -12.00 33.02 -6.77
CA SER A 372 -13.33 32.44 -6.57
C SER A 372 -13.37 31.67 -5.24
N PRO A 373 -14.51 31.65 -4.54
CA PRO A 373 -14.63 30.89 -3.28
C PRO A 373 -14.35 29.41 -3.46
N ILE A 374 -13.76 28.80 -2.43
CA ILE A 374 -13.46 27.36 -2.40
C ILE A 374 -14.78 26.59 -2.31
N GLU A 375 -14.95 25.59 -3.17
CA GLU A 375 -16.07 24.66 -3.10
C GLU A 375 -15.83 23.64 -1.97
N VAL A 376 -16.64 23.72 -0.91
CA VAL A 376 -16.51 22.85 0.27
C VAL A 376 -17.11 21.46 0.04
N LYS A 377 -18.19 21.38 -0.79
CA LYS A 377 -18.85 20.10 -1.09
C LYS A 377 -17.89 19.14 -1.81
N GLY A 378 -17.70 17.94 -1.27
CA GLY A 378 -16.82 16.93 -1.85
C GLY A 378 -15.31 17.21 -1.72
N LEU A 379 -14.91 18.25 -1.00
CA LEU A 379 -13.52 18.67 -0.85
C LEU A 379 -12.60 17.53 -0.34
N SER A 380 -13.03 16.78 0.68
CA SER A 380 -12.24 15.68 1.22
C SER A 380 -11.93 14.61 0.16
N LYS A 381 -12.89 14.29 -0.71
CA LYS A 381 -12.69 13.33 -1.80
C LYS A 381 -11.73 13.88 -2.88
N ARG A 382 -11.83 15.18 -3.19
CA ARG A 382 -10.91 15.79 -4.17
C ARG A 382 -9.48 15.88 -3.64
N LEU A 383 -9.27 16.11 -2.34
CA LEU A 383 -7.95 16.12 -1.72
C LEU A 383 -7.32 14.73 -1.68
N ASN A 384 -8.10 13.71 -1.30
CA ASN A 384 -7.66 12.33 -1.17
C ASN A 384 -8.00 11.51 -2.43
N SER A 385 -7.47 11.94 -3.57
CA SER A 385 -7.68 11.23 -4.83
C SER A 385 -6.97 9.87 -4.84
N PRO A 386 -7.41 8.91 -5.65
CA PRO A 386 -6.68 7.65 -5.84
C PRO A 386 -5.23 7.88 -6.28
N HIS A 387 -4.98 8.87 -7.14
CA HIS A 387 -3.63 9.26 -7.55
C HIS A 387 -2.76 9.70 -6.38
N ALA A 388 -3.31 10.46 -5.43
CA ALA A 388 -2.58 10.84 -4.20
C ALA A 388 -2.21 9.60 -3.36
N ALA A 389 -3.12 8.64 -3.23
CA ALA A 389 -2.88 7.39 -2.51
C ALA A 389 -1.78 6.56 -3.20
N TRP A 390 -1.88 6.37 -4.53
CA TRP A 390 -0.85 5.69 -5.31
C TRP A 390 0.52 6.36 -5.18
N LEU A 391 0.57 7.69 -5.29
CA LEU A 391 1.84 8.42 -5.21
C LEU A 391 2.47 8.30 -3.82
N ALA A 392 1.68 8.39 -2.75
CA ALA A 392 2.16 8.16 -1.39
C ALA A 392 2.73 6.73 -1.23
N ALA A 393 2.02 5.73 -1.73
CA ALA A 393 2.46 4.33 -1.74
C ALA A 393 3.76 4.16 -2.53
N LYS A 394 3.84 4.73 -3.74
CA LYS A 394 5.00 4.67 -4.61
C LYS A 394 6.24 5.30 -3.98
N LEU A 395 6.10 6.48 -3.38
CA LEU A 395 7.19 7.17 -2.68
C LEU A 395 7.74 6.33 -1.51
N ASN A 396 6.85 5.70 -0.72
CA ASN A 396 7.27 4.80 0.35
C ASN A 396 8.03 3.58 -0.20
N ALA A 397 7.48 2.91 -1.22
CA ALA A 397 8.08 1.72 -1.81
C ALA A 397 9.49 1.98 -2.38
N GLU A 398 9.68 3.10 -3.08
CA GLU A 398 10.98 3.48 -3.67
C GLU A 398 12.02 3.94 -2.63
N ALA A 399 11.57 4.41 -1.46
CA ALA A 399 12.45 4.92 -0.40
C ALA A 399 12.98 3.85 0.56
N ILE A 400 12.24 2.74 0.78
CA ILE A 400 12.68 1.69 1.72
C ILE A 400 14.07 1.21 1.33
N THR A 401 15.00 1.22 2.29
CA THR A 401 16.43 1.02 2.04
C THR A 401 16.95 -0.24 2.73
N LEU A 402 17.61 -1.12 1.99
CA LEU A 402 18.29 -2.29 2.53
C LEU A 402 19.76 -1.93 2.80
N LEU A 403 20.13 -1.79 4.08
CA LEU A 403 21.46 -1.34 4.50
C LEU A 403 22.47 -2.50 4.63
N LYS A 404 21.99 -3.69 4.98
CA LYS A 404 22.80 -4.90 5.14
C LYS A 404 22.02 -6.10 4.64
N ASN A 405 22.68 -7.05 3.96
CA ASN A 405 22.09 -8.29 3.47
C ASN A 405 23.14 -9.39 3.42
N GLU A 406 23.45 -9.97 4.56
CA GLU A 406 24.47 -11.03 4.67
C GLU A 406 23.93 -12.34 4.11
N ALA A 407 24.71 -12.98 3.24
CA ALA A 407 24.38 -14.23 2.56
C ALA A 407 23.01 -14.21 1.83
N ASP A 408 22.64 -13.08 1.25
CA ASP A 408 21.37 -12.88 0.54
C ASP A 408 20.15 -13.32 1.36
N MET A 409 20.16 -12.96 2.66
CA MET A 409 19.09 -13.28 3.61
C MET A 409 17.73 -12.74 3.14
N ILE A 410 17.70 -11.56 2.54
CA ILE A 410 16.53 -10.92 1.94
C ILE A 410 16.65 -10.97 0.41
N PRO A 411 15.57 -11.41 -0.29
CA PRO A 411 14.28 -11.89 0.21
C PRO A 411 14.36 -13.22 0.94
N LEU A 412 13.56 -13.39 2.00
CA LEU A 412 13.51 -14.64 2.76
C LEU A 412 13.13 -15.83 1.84
N ARG A 413 13.85 -16.93 1.98
CA ARG A 413 13.67 -18.16 1.20
C ARG A 413 13.44 -19.36 2.11
N GLN A 414 13.01 -20.49 1.52
CA GLN A 414 12.82 -21.76 2.23
C GLN A 414 11.88 -21.63 3.43
N LEU A 415 10.71 -21.01 3.19
CA LEU A 415 9.72 -20.72 4.24
C LEU A 415 9.26 -21.98 4.98
N ASP A 416 9.25 -23.14 4.31
CA ASP A 416 8.91 -24.44 4.88
C ASP A 416 9.91 -24.94 5.95
N LYS A 417 11.16 -24.46 5.92
CA LYS A 417 12.24 -24.91 6.80
C LYS A 417 12.52 -23.98 7.96
N LYS A 418 11.91 -22.79 8.00
CA LYS A 418 12.21 -21.75 9.00
C LYS A 418 10.96 -21.38 9.77
N LYS A 419 11.06 -21.38 11.08
CA LYS A 419 10.05 -20.77 11.98
C LYS A 419 10.38 -19.31 12.16
N ILE A 420 9.44 -18.43 11.77
CA ILE A 420 9.63 -16.98 11.76
C ILE A 420 8.84 -16.35 12.90
N ALA A 421 9.48 -15.43 13.62
CA ALA A 421 8.82 -14.55 14.57
C ALA A 421 9.11 -13.10 14.28
N ALA A 422 8.15 -12.22 14.58
CA ALA A 422 8.28 -10.78 14.52
C ALA A 422 8.23 -10.19 15.93
N LEU A 423 9.28 -9.46 16.31
CA LEU A 423 9.36 -8.71 17.57
C LEU A 423 9.25 -7.22 17.28
N SER A 424 8.21 -6.55 17.75
CA SER A 424 8.09 -5.10 17.70
C SER A 424 8.55 -4.46 19.00
N ILE A 425 9.53 -3.55 18.92
CA ILE A 425 10.02 -2.76 20.05
C ILE A 425 9.49 -1.33 19.90
N GLY A 426 8.65 -0.93 20.87
CA GLY A 426 8.02 0.40 20.87
C GLY A 426 6.70 0.51 20.10
N SER A 427 6.14 -0.60 19.65
CA SER A 427 4.82 -0.69 19.02
C SER A 427 4.06 -1.93 19.53
N PRO A 428 2.73 -1.92 19.64
CA PRO A 428 1.95 -3.07 20.07
C PRO A 428 1.99 -4.21 19.04
N VAL A 429 1.56 -5.40 19.47
CA VAL A 429 1.30 -6.54 18.57
C VAL A 429 0.16 -6.21 17.62
N GLY A 430 0.25 -6.70 16.37
CA GLY A 430 -0.75 -6.45 15.35
C GLY A 430 -0.62 -5.06 14.71
N ASN A 431 0.59 -4.49 14.68
CA ASN A 431 0.87 -3.30 13.89
C ASN A 431 0.96 -3.65 12.39
N ASP A 432 0.89 -2.62 11.54
CA ASP A 432 0.86 -2.76 10.07
C ASP A 432 2.03 -3.60 9.52
N PHE A 433 3.21 -3.51 10.15
CA PHE A 433 4.37 -4.30 9.78
C PHE A 433 4.13 -5.80 10.01
N GLN A 434 3.65 -6.18 11.20
CA GLN A 434 3.38 -7.57 11.55
C GLN A 434 2.21 -8.15 10.75
N GLU A 435 1.17 -7.38 10.50
CA GLU A 435 0.04 -7.79 9.66
C GLU A 435 0.49 -8.08 8.23
N MET A 436 1.31 -7.19 7.65
CA MET A 436 1.83 -7.40 6.30
C MET A 436 2.80 -8.59 6.20
N LEU A 437 3.66 -8.83 7.21
CA LEU A 437 4.49 -10.05 7.27
C LEU A 437 3.62 -11.32 7.24
N GLY A 438 2.48 -11.31 7.96
CA GLY A 438 1.52 -12.41 8.02
C GLY A 438 0.86 -12.75 6.67
N ARG A 439 0.88 -11.85 5.71
CA ARG A 439 0.39 -12.14 4.35
C ARG A 439 1.32 -13.07 3.56
N TYR A 440 2.59 -13.09 3.91
CA TYR A 440 3.59 -13.91 3.20
C TYR A 440 3.76 -15.30 3.81
N ASP A 441 3.74 -15.41 5.14
CA ASP A 441 3.89 -16.69 5.85
C ASP A 441 3.27 -16.60 7.25
N SER A 442 3.22 -17.73 7.96
CA SER A 442 2.85 -17.74 9.37
C SER A 442 3.98 -17.15 10.21
N VAL A 443 3.76 -15.97 10.76
CA VAL A 443 4.71 -15.22 11.58
C VAL A 443 4.15 -15.04 12.98
N ALA A 444 4.86 -15.55 14.00
CA ALA A 444 4.46 -15.35 15.40
C ALA A 444 4.83 -13.94 15.87
N CYS A 445 3.88 -13.18 16.37
CA CYS A 445 4.03 -11.78 16.70
C CYS A 445 4.21 -11.54 18.20
N PHE A 446 5.22 -10.72 18.54
CA PHE A 446 5.57 -10.32 19.90
C PHE A 446 5.81 -8.81 19.97
N SER A 447 5.68 -8.23 21.14
CA SER A 447 6.03 -6.81 21.35
C SER A 447 6.68 -6.56 22.72
N ILE A 448 7.51 -5.51 22.77
CA ILE A 448 8.09 -4.94 23.96
C ILE A 448 7.82 -3.43 23.95
N SER A 449 7.23 -2.92 25.03
CA SER A 449 6.94 -1.51 25.23
C SER A 449 7.77 -0.93 26.40
N ARG A 450 7.74 0.39 26.59
CA ARG A 450 8.34 1.02 27.77
C ARG A 450 7.74 0.58 29.09
N SER A 451 6.47 0.18 29.09
CA SER A 451 5.74 -0.32 30.26
C SER A 451 5.94 -1.81 30.52
N SER A 452 6.64 -2.53 29.64
CA SER A 452 6.89 -3.96 29.82
C SER A 452 7.81 -4.18 31.02
N THR A 453 7.38 -5.05 31.95
CA THR A 453 8.20 -5.43 33.12
C THR A 453 9.37 -6.32 32.70
N ALA A 454 10.43 -6.39 33.51
CA ALA A 454 11.56 -7.27 33.26
C ALA A 454 11.14 -8.74 33.07
N ALA A 455 10.17 -9.21 33.82
CA ALA A 455 9.64 -10.58 33.71
C ALA A 455 8.94 -10.80 32.36
N GLN A 456 8.11 -9.84 31.89
CA GLN A 456 7.47 -9.89 30.58
C GLN A 456 8.50 -9.89 29.46
N VAL A 457 9.50 -9.04 29.54
CA VAL A 457 10.60 -8.98 28.57
C VAL A 457 11.33 -10.33 28.51
N GLN A 458 11.71 -10.91 29.65
CA GLN A 458 12.35 -12.23 29.70
C GLN A 458 11.45 -13.32 29.10
N GLN A 459 10.13 -13.29 29.37
CA GLN A 459 9.19 -14.26 28.82
C GLN A 459 9.15 -14.19 27.29
N VAL A 460 9.09 -12.98 26.72
CA VAL A 460 9.14 -12.78 25.26
C VAL A 460 10.41 -13.39 24.67
N TYR A 461 11.59 -13.09 25.23
CA TYR A 461 12.86 -13.64 24.72
C TYR A 461 12.93 -15.17 24.83
N ARG A 462 12.43 -15.78 25.90
CA ARG A 462 12.34 -17.26 26.00
C ARG A 462 11.45 -17.85 24.90
N GLN A 463 10.35 -17.20 24.58
CA GLN A 463 9.48 -17.65 23.50
C GLN A 463 10.16 -17.52 22.13
N LEU A 464 10.91 -16.45 21.90
CA LEU A 464 11.66 -16.21 20.65
C LEU A 464 12.75 -17.26 20.40
N GLU A 465 13.30 -17.91 21.44
CA GLU A 465 14.28 -18.99 21.28
C GLU A 465 13.78 -20.20 20.47
N LYS A 466 12.47 -20.37 20.32
CA LYS A 466 11.84 -21.45 19.55
C LYS A 466 11.82 -21.20 18.03
N TYR A 467 12.22 -20.02 17.59
CA TYR A 467 12.19 -19.59 16.19
C TYR A 467 13.59 -19.53 15.61
N ASP A 468 13.68 -19.68 14.28
CA ASP A 468 14.95 -19.69 13.55
C ASP A 468 15.31 -18.27 13.09
N VAL A 469 14.32 -17.55 12.55
CA VAL A 469 14.43 -16.17 12.07
C VAL A 469 13.62 -15.24 12.97
N ILE A 470 14.26 -14.16 13.41
CA ILE A 470 13.61 -13.11 14.20
C ILE A 470 13.64 -11.81 13.38
N ILE A 471 12.47 -11.30 13.02
CA ILE A 471 12.31 -10.00 12.37
C ILE A 471 12.01 -8.97 13.47
N CYS A 472 12.98 -8.12 13.78
CA CYS A 472 12.88 -7.15 14.88
C CYS A 472 12.61 -5.76 14.32
N SER A 473 11.41 -5.20 14.55
CA SER A 473 11.07 -3.83 14.19
C SER A 473 11.28 -2.86 15.35
N ILE A 474 11.95 -1.75 15.08
CA ILE A 474 12.22 -0.67 16.03
C ILE A 474 11.38 0.54 15.64
N HIS A 475 10.53 0.97 16.56
CA HIS A 475 9.60 2.08 16.34
C HIS A 475 10.06 3.35 17.07
N THR A 476 9.35 4.45 16.86
CA THR A 476 9.70 5.82 17.29
C THR A 476 9.93 5.97 18.80
N VAL A 477 9.35 5.09 19.60
CA VAL A 477 9.54 5.10 21.06
C VAL A 477 10.93 4.57 21.39
N ARG A 478 11.80 5.43 21.92
CA ARG A 478 13.19 5.10 22.24
C ARG A 478 13.26 4.12 23.43
N ILE A 479 13.60 2.86 23.12
CA ILE A 479 13.87 1.80 24.09
C ILE A 479 15.30 1.34 23.83
N PRO A 480 16.21 1.36 24.82
CA PRO A 480 17.61 0.97 24.61
C PRO A 480 17.77 -0.52 24.27
N GLU A 481 18.84 -0.86 23.55
CA GLU A 481 19.21 -2.23 23.25
C GLU A 481 19.46 -3.02 24.54
N SER A 482 18.73 -4.13 24.71
CA SER A 482 18.91 -5.00 25.86
C SER A 482 20.05 -6.03 25.66
N GLN A 483 20.63 -6.53 26.76
CA GLN A 483 21.58 -7.65 26.70
C GLN A 483 20.94 -8.93 26.11
N LEU A 484 19.66 -9.14 26.36
CA LEU A 484 18.90 -10.29 25.82
C LEU A 484 18.83 -10.21 24.30
N LEU A 485 18.61 -9.02 23.72
CA LEU A 485 18.57 -8.81 22.27
C LEU A 485 19.95 -9.09 21.63
N ARG A 486 21.04 -8.63 22.28
CA ARG A 486 22.41 -8.93 21.83
C ARG A 486 22.73 -10.42 21.84
N THR A 487 22.23 -11.13 22.85
CA THR A 487 22.38 -12.59 22.95
C THR A 487 21.56 -13.29 21.86
N LEU A 488 20.33 -12.85 21.62
CA LEU A 488 19.46 -13.39 20.57
C LEU A 488 20.10 -13.21 19.19
N ALA A 489 20.63 -12.03 18.91
CA ALA A 489 21.34 -11.72 17.66
C ALA A 489 22.56 -12.62 17.40
N SER A 490 23.17 -13.16 18.45
CA SER A 490 24.31 -14.09 18.34
C SER A 490 23.88 -15.54 18.06
N LYS A 491 22.64 -15.91 18.36
CA LYS A 491 22.14 -17.27 18.30
C LYS A 491 21.17 -17.53 17.15
N LYS A 492 20.56 -16.49 16.62
CA LYS A 492 19.45 -16.56 15.64
C LYS A 492 19.74 -15.71 14.40
N GLU A 493 19.08 -16.02 13.31
CA GLU A 493 19.08 -15.15 12.11
C GLU A 493 18.20 -13.93 12.42
N LEU A 494 18.83 -12.80 12.72
CA LEU A 494 18.15 -11.56 13.06
C LEU A 494 18.08 -10.64 11.84
N VAL A 495 16.88 -10.15 11.56
CA VAL A 495 16.57 -9.13 10.55
C VAL A 495 16.01 -7.90 11.25
N TYR A 496 16.61 -6.73 11.04
CA TYR A 496 16.08 -5.49 11.56
C TYR A 496 15.24 -4.73 10.54
N ALA A 497 14.21 -4.04 11.03
CA ALA A 497 13.47 -2.99 10.32
C ALA A 497 13.35 -1.76 11.24
N PHE A 498 13.94 -0.62 10.84
CA PHE A 498 13.93 0.61 11.63
C PHE A 498 12.90 1.61 11.07
N PHE A 499 11.93 1.98 11.89
CA PHE A 499 10.91 2.99 11.61
C PHE A 499 11.15 4.24 12.46
N THR A 500 12.37 4.77 12.38
CA THR A 500 12.87 5.87 13.18
C THR A 500 13.82 6.73 12.35
N LEU A 501 14.21 7.89 12.91
CA LEU A 501 15.33 8.65 12.39
C LEU A 501 16.58 7.74 12.27
N PRO A 502 17.30 7.70 11.12
CA PRO A 502 18.41 6.78 10.89
C PRO A 502 19.47 6.72 11.99
N TYR A 503 19.78 7.86 12.60
CA TYR A 503 20.79 7.95 13.67
C TYR A 503 20.48 7.10 14.91
N PHE A 504 19.22 6.71 15.13
CA PHE A 504 18.85 5.84 16.27
C PHE A 504 19.37 4.40 16.11
N CYS A 505 19.81 4.01 14.92
CA CYS A 505 20.49 2.72 14.73
C CYS A 505 21.74 2.58 15.61
N LYS A 506 22.42 3.70 15.97
CA LYS A 506 23.58 3.69 16.86
C LYS A 506 23.29 3.05 18.21
N ASP A 507 22.05 3.18 18.70
CA ASP A 507 21.61 2.63 19.99
C ASP A 507 21.51 1.09 19.97
N TYR A 508 21.53 0.46 18.78
CA TYR A 508 21.45 -0.98 18.53
C TYR A 508 22.70 -1.54 17.85
N LYS A 509 23.80 -0.78 17.87
CA LYS A 509 25.04 -1.11 17.14
C LYS A 509 25.54 -2.54 17.36
N ASN A 510 25.50 -3.04 18.61
CA ASN A 510 26.08 -4.35 18.93
C ASN A 510 25.29 -5.51 18.33
N SER A 511 23.95 -5.43 18.30
CA SER A 511 23.12 -6.45 17.66
C SER A 511 23.03 -6.27 16.15
N ILE A 512 23.05 -5.04 15.63
CA ILE A 512 23.10 -4.74 14.19
C ILE A 512 24.33 -5.38 13.54
N GLN A 513 25.50 -5.33 14.19
CA GLN A 513 26.72 -5.95 13.67
C GLN A 513 26.57 -7.46 13.45
N LYS A 514 25.74 -8.14 14.26
CA LYS A 514 25.47 -9.58 14.19
C LYS A 514 24.23 -9.92 13.36
N ALA A 515 23.36 -8.95 13.10
CA ALA A 515 22.16 -9.15 12.30
C ALA A 515 22.50 -9.56 10.86
N LYS A 516 21.67 -10.42 10.27
CA LYS A 516 21.82 -10.88 8.88
C LYS A 516 21.37 -9.83 7.86
N ALA A 517 20.35 -9.06 8.19
CA ALA A 517 19.87 -7.97 7.34
C ALA A 517 19.37 -6.79 8.16
N VAL A 518 19.44 -5.60 7.55
CA VAL A 518 18.96 -4.35 8.14
C VAL A 518 18.21 -3.53 7.10
N VAL A 519 16.94 -3.26 7.39
CA VAL A 519 16.05 -2.45 6.57
C VAL A 519 15.78 -1.12 7.26
N MET A 520 15.86 -0.02 6.52
CA MET A 520 15.53 1.33 6.98
C MET A 520 14.21 1.77 6.36
N GLY A 521 13.19 2.01 7.20
CA GLY A 521 11.86 2.51 6.84
C GLY A 521 11.64 3.97 7.22
N TYR A 522 12.59 4.62 7.88
CA TYR A 522 12.62 6.04 8.27
C TYR A 522 11.48 6.50 9.20
N GLU A 523 10.25 6.14 8.92
CA GLU A 523 9.05 6.57 9.65
C GLU A 523 8.17 5.40 10.07
N ALA A 524 7.46 5.53 11.19
CA ALA A 524 6.50 4.55 11.68
C ALA A 524 5.09 4.77 11.09
N THR A 525 5.01 5.03 9.78
CA THR A 525 3.73 5.14 9.07
C THR A 525 3.24 3.78 8.59
N PRO A 526 1.93 3.56 8.39
CA PRO A 526 1.41 2.31 7.85
C PRO A 526 2.12 1.88 6.56
N LEU A 527 2.21 2.77 5.57
CA LEU A 527 2.85 2.48 4.28
C LEU A 527 4.33 2.11 4.41
N ALA A 528 5.10 2.83 5.25
CA ALA A 528 6.51 2.49 5.47
C ALA A 528 6.67 1.10 6.09
N GLN A 529 5.80 0.74 7.04
CA GLN A 529 5.78 -0.56 7.68
C GLN A 529 5.39 -1.68 6.69
N GLU A 530 4.34 -1.48 5.93
CA GLU A 530 3.85 -2.43 4.93
C GLU A 530 4.90 -2.69 3.84
N TYR A 531 5.52 -1.65 3.29
CA TYR A 531 6.53 -1.81 2.24
C TYR A 531 7.86 -2.39 2.76
N ALA A 532 8.25 -2.10 3.99
CA ALA A 532 9.40 -2.76 4.61
C ALA A 532 9.15 -4.28 4.80
N ALA A 533 7.95 -4.68 5.20
CA ALA A 533 7.56 -6.08 5.31
C ALA A 533 7.56 -6.77 3.93
N GLN A 534 7.02 -6.10 2.90
CA GLN A 534 7.03 -6.60 1.53
C GLN A 534 8.47 -6.77 1.00
N LEU A 535 9.36 -5.84 1.27
CA LEU A 535 10.78 -5.94 0.89
C LEU A 535 11.43 -7.17 1.51
N ILE A 536 11.18 -7.45 2.80
CA ILE A 536 11.76 -8.61 3.50
C ILE A 536 11.38 -9.93 2.83
N PHE A 537 10.16 -10.05 2.31
CA PHE A 537 9.70 -11.25 1.61
C PHE A 537 9.86 -11.18 0.08
N GLY A 538 10.32 -10.05 -0.47
CA GLY A 538 10.51 -9.86 -1.91
C GLY A 538 9.23 -9.51 -2.67
N GLY A 539 8.25 -8.90 -2.02
CA GLY A 539 7.06 -8.32 -2.65
C GLY A 539 7.35 -7.03 -3.41
N ILE A 540 8.39 -6.31 -3.00
CA ILE A 540 8.97 -5.17 -3.72
C ILE A 540 10.48 -5.32 -3.85
N PRO A 541 11.12 -4.68 -4.85
CA PRO A 541 12.57 -4.56 -4.91
C PRO A 541 13.07 -3.54 -3.87
N ALA A 542 14.29 -3.73 -3.36
CA ALA A 542 14.99 -2.70 -2.60
C ALA A 542 15.73 -1.77 -3.56
N LYS A 543 15.47 -0.45 -3.48
CA LYS A 543 16.09 0.57 -4.36
C LYS A 543 16.66 1.74 -3.60
N GLY A 544 16.13 2.04 -2.40
CA GLY A 544 16.48 3.22 -1.63
C GLY A 544 17.97 3.32 -1.29
N LYS A 545 18.46 4.54 -1.18
CA LYS A 545 19.84 4.87 -0.75
C LYS A 545 19.79 5.73 0.51
N LEU A 546 20.58 5.36 1.51
CA LEU A 546 20.62 6.09 2.77
C LEU A 546 21.06 7.54 2.54
N PRO A 547 20.26 8.55 2.90
CA PRO A 547 20.59 9.96 2.60
C PRO A 547 21.58 10.59 3.59
N VAL A 548 21.88 9.91 4.69
CA VAL A 548 22.75 10.39 5.77
C VAL A 548 23.69 9.30 6.27
N THR A 549 24.83 9.67 6.81
CA THR A 549 25.76 8.76 7.47
C THR A 549 25.27 8.44 8.87
N ILE A 550 25.23 7.15 9.22
CA ILE A 550 25.02 6.67 10.59
C ILE A 550 26.41 6.38 11.18
N PRO A 551 26.92 7.21 12.10
CA PRO A 551 28.30 7.12 12.55
C PRO A 551 28.67 5.73 13.10
N GLY A 552 29.72 5.15 12.54
CA GLY A 552 30.24 3.82 12.92
C GLY A 552 29.40 2.62 12.48
N LEU A 553 28.40 2.80 11.59
CA LEU A 553 27.57 1.76 11.01
C LEU A 553 27.50 1.83 9.48
N TYR A 554 26.93 2.89 8.92
CA TYR A 554 26.67 3.01 7.48
C TYR A 554 26.94 4.42 6.97
N TYR A 555 27.50 4.55 5.78
CA TYR A 555 27.72 5.84 5.11
C TYR A 555 26.50 6.25 4.27
N ALA A 556 26.33 7.53 4.06
CA ALA A 556 25.40 8.06 3.08
C ALA A 556 25.65 7.40 1.71
N GLY A 557 24.57 7.11 0.96
CA GLY A 557 24.63 6.36 -0.29
C GLY A 557 24.56 4.83 -0.14
N THR A 558 24.66 4.29 1.09
CA THR A 558 24.49 2.85 1.33
C THR A 558 23.08 2.41 0.93
N GLY A 559 22.98 1.34 0.15
CA GLY A 559 21.71 0.71 -0.22
C GLY A 559 22.01 -0.47 -1.14
N ILE A 560 21.47 -1.63 -0.80
CA ILE A 560 21.65 -2.88 -1.52
C ILE A 560 20.39 -3.11 -2.37
N PHE A 561 20.57 -3.34 -3.66
CA PHE A 561 19.48 -3.67 -4.57
C PHE A 561 19.04 -5.13 -4.41
N THR A 562 17.72 -5.36 -4.45
CA THR A 562 17.13 -6.70 -4.60
C THR A 562 16.04 -6.69 -5.65
N GLU A 563 15.75 -7.86 -6.22
CA GLU A 563 14.65 -8.02 -7.17
C GLU A 563 13.34 -8.39 -6.44
N LYS A 564 12.21 -8.05 -7.08
CA LYS A 564 10.89 -8.57 -6.69
C LYS A 564 10.80 -10.05 -7.05
N THR A 565 10.34 -10.87 -6.12
CA THR A 565 10.29 -12.34 -6.31
C THR A 565 8.92 -12.95 -5.97
N ARG A 566 8.08 -12.24 -5.23
CA ARG A 566 6.74 -12.67 -4.80
C ARG A 566 5.69 -11.61 -5.14
N LEU A 567 4.42 -11.95 -4.94
CA LEU A 567 3.33 -11.00 -5.01
C LEU A 567 3.61 -9.81 -4.09
N GLY A 568 3.47 -8.61 -4.62
CA GLY A 568 3.46 -7.37 -3.85
C GLY A 568 2.04 -6.86 -3.68
N TYR A 569 1.81 -5.95 -2.75
CA TYR A 569 0.51 -5.31 -2.51
C TYR A 569 0.63 -3.84 -2.84
N HIS A 570 -0.16 -3.39 -3.83
CA HIS A 570 -0.01 -2.07 -4.44
C HIS A 570 -1.36 -1.43 -4.73
N GLU A 571 -1.35 -0.11 -4.90
CA GLU A 571 -2.50 0.61 -5.45
C GLU A 571 -2.73 0.21 -6.92
N PRO A 572 -3.98 0.20 -7.40
CA PRO A 572 -4.33 -0.23 -8.75
C PRO A 572 -3.56 0.50 -9.86
N GLU A 573 -3.29 1.78 -9.69
CA GLU A 573 -2.55 2.60 -10.67
C GLU A 573 -1.12 2.11 -10.93
N GLU A 574 -0.47 1.47 -9.96
CA GLU A 574 0.87 0.89 -10.14
C GLU A 574 0.90 -0.19 -11.24
N ALA A 575 -0.18 -0.94 -11.35
CA ALA A 575 -0.36 -1.96 -12.39
C ALA A 575 -1.09 -1.42 -13.64
N GLY A 576 -1.31 -0.10 -13.73
CA GLY A 576 -2.02 0.53 -14.83
C GLY A 576 -3.53 0.25 -14.85
N ALA A 577 -4.12 -0.07 -13.71
CA ALA A 577 -5.56 -0.22 -13.57
C ALA A 577 -6.21 1.08 -13.07
N ASN A 578 -7.41 1.37 -13.57
CA ASN A 578 -8.18 2.52 -13.11
C ASN A 578 -8.91 2.16 -11.80
N PRO A 579 -8.59 2.81 -10.67
CA PRO A 579 -9.15 2.45 -9.37
C PRO A 579 -10.65 2.68 -9.29
N ILE A 580 -11.18 3.76 -9.88
CA ILE A 580 -12.62 4.08 -9.85
C ILE A 580 -13.44 3.00 -10.57
N ARG A 581 -12.91 2.47 -11.68
CA ARG A 581 -13.56 1.37 -12.42
C ARG A 581 -13.43 0.04 -11.68
N LEU A 582 -12.32 -0.17 -10.99
CA LEU A 582 -12.12 -1.36 -10.18
C LEU A 582 -13.03 -1.36 -8.95
N ASP A 583 -13.31 -0.23 -8.34
CA ASP A 583 -14.23 -0.08 -7.20
C ASP A 583 -15.70 -0.41 -7.55
N VAL A 584 -16.06 -0.53 -8.83
CA VAL A 584 -17.37 -1.06 -9.25
C VAL A 584 -17.60 -2.47 -8.71
N ILE A 585 -16.53 -3.23 -8.40
CA ILE A 585 -16.61 -4.54 -7.76
C ILE A 585 -17.38 -4.45 -6.43
N ASP A 586 -17.16 -3.43 -5.63
CA ASP A 586 -17.82 -3.23 -4.34
C ASP A 586 -19.34 -3.25 -4.50
N SER A 587 -19.88 -2.48 -5.44
CA SER A 587 -21.32 -2.41 -5.71
C SER A 587 -21.91 -3.73 -6.20
N ILE A 588 -21.16 -4.48 -7.03
CA ILE A 588 -21.60 -5.80 -7.52
C ILE A 588 -21.66 -6.80 -6.36
N VAL A 589 -20.66 -6.77 -5.48
CA VAL A 589 -20.61 -7.65 -4.31
C VAL A 589 -21.71 -7.32 -3.31
N GLU A 590 -21.92 -6.03 -3.03
CA GLU A 590 -22.96 -5.54 -2.13
C GLU A 590 -24.37 -5.95 -2.63
N GLU A 591 -24.64 -5.83 -3.93
CA GLU A 591 -25.88 -6.34 -4.52
C GLU A 591 -26.08 -7.85 -4.25
N GLY A 592 -24.99 -8.63 -4.33
CA GLY A 592 -25.04 -10.06 -4.02
C GLY A 592 -25.37 -10.35 -2.56
N LEU A 593 -24.83 -9.56 -1.63
CA LEU A 593 -25.14 -9.65 -0.19
C LEU A 593 -26.58 -9.25 0.11
N GLU A 594 -27.05 -8.11 -0.40
CA GLU A 594 -28.41 -7.62 -0.21
C GLU A 594 -29.47 -8.62 -0.72
N LYS A 595 -29.21 -9.18 -1.89
CA LYS A 595 -30.09 -10.20 -2.49
C LYS A 595 -29.91 -11.59 -1.89
N LYS A 596 -29.04 -11.75 -0.89
CA LYS A 596 -28.73 -13.03 -0.22
C LYS A 596 -28.28 -14.11 -1.22
N ALA A 597 -27.41 -13.74 -2.14
CA ALA A 597 -26.76 -14.69 -3.03
C ALA A 597 -25.66 -15.49 -2.29
N TYR A 598 -25.07 -14.90 -1.28
CA TYR A 598 -24.14 -15.46 -0.31
C TYR A 598 -24.13 -14.59 0.95
N PRO A 599 -23.74 -15.11 2.12
CA PRO A 599 -23.64 -14.30 3.34
C PRO A 599 -22.36 -13.46 3.42
N GLY A 600 -21.29 -13.90 2.76
CA GLY A 600 -20.01 -13.18 2.71
C GLY A 600 -19.08 -13.74 1.64
N CYS A 601 -18.05 -12.96 1.29
CA CYS A 601 -17.09 -13.36 0.27
C CYS A 601 -15.74 -12.68 0.42
N GLN A 602 -14.73 -13.19 -0.31
CA GLN A 602 -13.45 -12.55 -0.57
C GLN A 602 -13.28 -12.35 -2.07
N VAL A 603 -12.76 -11.19 -2.46
CA VAL A 603 -12.39 -10.88 -3.86
C VAL A 603 -10.95 -10.43 -3.90
N LEU A 604 -10.13 -11.07 -4.73
CA LEU A 604 -8.75 -10.68 -4.95
C LEU A 604 -8.46 -10.55 -6.45
N VAL A 605 -7.79 -9.46 -6.80
CA VAL A 605 -7.27 -9.21 -8.14
C VAL A 605 -5.79 -8.91 -8.05
N ALA A 606 -4.97 -9.63 -8.83
CA ALA A 606 -3.57 -9.32 -8.97
C ALA A 606 -3.21 -9.13 -10.45
N LYS A 607 -2.34 -8.15 -10.75
CA LYS A 607 -1.86 -7.85 -12.09
C LYS A 607 -0.37 -7.56 -12.06
N ASP A 608 0.38 -8.12 -13.02
CA ASP A 608 1.84 -7.98 -13.11
C ASP A 608 2.57 -8.36 -11.80
N GLY A 609 2.04 -9.39 -11.11
CA GLY A 609 2.56 -9.83 -9.81
C GLY A 609 2.27 -8.86 -8.65
N MET A 610 1.33 -7.95 -8.81
CA MET A 610 0.88 -7.00 -7.79
C MET A 610 -0.59 -7.25 -7.45
N VAL A 611 -0.89 -7.50 -6.18
CA VAL A 611 -2.25 -7.52 -5.66
C VAL A 611 -2.73 -6.08 -5.62
N ILE A 612 -3.74 -5.77 -6.44
CA ILE A 612 -4.28 -4.42 -6.63
C ILE A 612 -5.70 -4.26 -6.09
N TYR A 613 -6.30 -5.35 -5.67
CA TYR A 613 -7.60 -5.37 -5.02
C TYR A 613 -7.67 -6.63 -4.15
N ASP A 614 -7.93 -6.46 -2.87
CA ASP A 614 -8.08 -7.56 -1.92
C ASP A 614 -9.04 -7.12 -0.80
N LYS A 615 -10.30 -7.51 -0.93
CA LYS A 615 -11.34 -7.11 0.02
C LYS A 615 -12.16 -8.30 0.47
N SER A 616 -12.58 -8.25 1.73
CA SER A 616 -13.49 -9.18 2.37
C SER A 616 -14.81 -8.48 2.69
N PHE A 617 -15.93 -9.14 2.43
CA PHE A 617 -17.27 -8.57 2.57
C PHE A 617 -18.20 -9.49 3.34
N GLY A 618 -19.16 -8.90 4.07
CA GLY A 618 -20.22 -9.60 4.74
C GLY A 618 -19.74 -10.47 5.92
N TYR A 619 -20.47 -11.56 6.15
CA TYR A 619 -20.35 -12.38 7.35
C TYR A 619 -20.23 -13.87 7.00
N PHE A 620 -19.89 -14.69 7.99
CA PHE A 620 -19.79 -16.15 7.84
C PHE A 620 -21.12 -16.80 7.50
N ASP A 621 -22.20 -16.27 8.05
CA ASP A 621 -23.58 -16.67 7.83
C ASP A 621 -24.54 -15.48 8.00
N TYR A 622 -25.82 -15.69 7.77
CA TYR A 622 -26.84 -14.65 7.88
C TYR A 622 -27.23 -14.28 9.33
N SER A 623 -26.54 -14.81 10.36
CA SER A 623 -26.68 -14.32 11.74
C SER A 623 -25.87 -13.05 12.00
N GLU A 624 -24.96 -12.68 11.07
CA GLU A 624 -24.14 -11.46 11.09
C GLU A 624 -23.25 -11.28 12.35
N ARG A 625 -22.91 -12.38 13.00
CA ARG A 625 -22.11 -12.36 14.21
C ARG A 625 -20.60 -12.37 13.97
N GLN A 626 -20.16 -13.02 12.90
CA GLN A 626 -18.75 -13.18 12.57
C GLN A 626 -18.45 -12.63 11.17
N PRO A 627 -17.75 -11.47 11.06
CA PRO A 627 -17.41 -10.89 9.76
C PRO A 627 -16.38 -11.73 9.02
N VAL A 628 -16.47 -11.74 7.72
CA VAL A 628 -15.41 -12.29 6.85
C VAL A 628 -14.18 -11.40 6.94
N ARG A 629 -13.03 -12.01 7.09
CA ARG A 629 -11.71 -11.37 7.14
C ARG A 629 -10.80 -11.98 6.09
N GLU A 630 -9.68 -11.37 5.82
CA GLU A 630 -8.69 -11.82 4.82
C GLU A 630 -8.15 -13.22 5.11
N ASN A 631 -8.03 -13.59 6.38
CA ASN A 631 -7.61 -14.93 6.82
C ASN A 631 -8.76 -15.95 6.94
N SER A 632 -9.98 -15.58 6.58
CA SER A 632 -11.13 -16.50 6.57
C SER A 632 -10.97 -17.55 5.48
N VAL A 633 -11.22 -18.81 5.80
CA VAL A 633 -10.91 -19.96 4.95
C VAL A 633 -12.20 -20.58 4.42
N TYR A 634 -12.25 -20.78 3.11
CA TYR A 634 -13.41 -21.31 2.37
C TYR A 634 -13.15 -22.71 1.81
N ASP A 635 -14.17 -23.54 1.75
CA ASP A 635 -14.17 -24.77 0.96
C ASP A 635 -14.18 -24.42 -0.54
N LEU A 636 -13.11 -24.76 -1.24
CA LEU A 636 -12.95 -24.45 -2.67
C LEU A 636 -13.81 -25.33 -3.57
N ALA A 637 -14.42 -26.37 -3.05
CA ALA A 637 -15.20 -27.36 -3.81
C ALA A 637 -14.42 -27.83 -5.05
N SER A 638 -15.03 -27.80 -6.25
CA SER A 638 -14.36 -28.25 -7.48
C SER A 638 -13.14 -27.44 -7.92
N ALA A 639 -12.91 -26.24 -7.37
CA ALA A 639 -11.65 -25.53 -7.62
C ALA A 639 -10.44 -26.31 -7.08
N SER A 640 -10.64 -27.21 -6.10
CA SER A 640 -9.65 -28.18 -5.61
C SER A 640 -9.07 -29.04 -6.72
N LYS A 641 -9.84 -29.31 -7.80
CA LYS A 641 -9.35 -30.09 -8.95
C LYS A 641 -8.14 -29.45 -9.60
N ALA A 642 -8.15 -28.12 -9.71
CA ALA A 642 -7.07 -27.38 -10.37
C ALA A 642 -5.99 -26.91 -9.40
N ALA A 643 -6.36 -26.34 -8.25
CA ALA A 643 -5.41 -25.83 -7.26
C ALA A 643 -4.76 -26.95 -6.40
N GLY A 644 -5.35 -28.13 -6.37
CA GLY A 644 -4.86 -29.31 -5.64
C GLY A 644 -4.47 -30.44 -6.57
N THR A 645 -5.42 -31.28 -6.97
CA THR A 645 -5.14 -32.53 -7.69
C THR A 645 -4.33 -32.33 -8.96
N LEU A 646 -4.68 -31.34 -9.79
CA LEU A 646 -3.92 -31.06 -11.02
C LEU A 646 -2.49 -30.63 -10.73
N LEU A 647 -2.28 -29.84 -9.68
CA LEU A 647 -0.93 -29.45 -9.24
C LEU A 647 -0.09 -30.67 -8.87
N ALA A 648 -0.67 -31.65 -8.16
CA ALA A 648 -0.04 -32.92 -7.84
C ALA A 648 0.23 -33.79 -9.09
N VAL A 649 -0.73 -33.82 -10.04
CA VAL A 649 -0.56 -34.48 -11.35
C VAL A 649 0.56 -33.83 -12.15
N MET A 650 0.65 -32.50 -12.19
CA MET A 650 1.72 -31.77 -12.86
C MET A 650 3.10 -32.10 -12.24
N LYS A 651 3.17 -32.22 -10.91
CA LYS A 651 4.41 -32.62 -10.21
C LYS A 651 4.84 -34.02 -10.58
N ALA A 652 3.93 -34.97 -10.56
CA ALA A 652 4.23 -36.36 -10.97
C ALA A 652 4.63 -36.47 -12.46
N TYR A 653 4.02 -35.65 -13.33
CA TYR A 653 4.38 -35.56 -14.74
C TYR A 653 5.80 -34.96 -14.91
N ASP A 654 6.09 -33.88 -14.22
CA ASP A 654 7.37 -33.18 -14.21
C ASP A 654 8.51 -34.13 -13.78
N GLU A 655 8.22 -34.97 -12.80
CA GLU A 655 9.15 -36.03 -12.34
C GLU A 655 9.16 -37.29 -13.25
N LYS A 656 8.50 -37.21 -14.39
CA LYS A 656 8.48 -38.32 -15.40
C LYS A 656 7.91 -39.65 -14.88
N LYS A 657 6.98 -39.57 -13.89
CA LYS A 657 6.32 -40.75 -13.32
C LYS A 657 5.30 -41.37 -14.28
N PHE A 658 4.80 -40.62 -15.26
CA PHE A 658 3.85 -41.04 -16.27
C PHE A 658 3.93 -40.15 -17.51
N THR A 659 3.29 -40.60 -18.62
CA THR A 659 3.02 -39.81 -19.81
C THR A 659 1.50 -39.63 -20.00
N LEU A 660 1.09 -38.61 -20.72
CA LEU A 660 -0.35 -38.32 -20.94
C LEU A 660 -1.07 -39.47 -21.72
N ASN A 661 -0.34 -40.29 -22.44
CA ASN A 661 -0.87 -41.40 -23.23
C ASN A 661 -0.95 -42.73 -22.46
N ASN A 662 -0.35 -42.81 -21.28
CA ASN A 662 -0.43 -44.01 -20.45
C ASN A 662 -1.87 -44.30 -20.03
N LYS A 663 -2.18 -45.57 -19.83
CA LYS A 663 -3.48 -46.04 -19.34
C LYS A 663 -3.55 -45.92 -17.83
N ILE A 664 -4.69 -45.51 -17.31
CA ILE A 664 -4.90 -45.37 -15.85
C ILE A 664 -4.71 -46.71 -15.12
N SER A 665 -5.05 -47.84 -15.78
CA SER A 665 -4.88 -49.17 -15.23
C SER A 665 -3.41 -49.62 -15.04
N GLU A 666 -2.44 -48.93 -15.67
CA GLU A 666 -1.02 -49.16 -15.42
C GLU A 666 -0.66 -48.69 -13.97
N TYR A 667 -1.43 -47.78 -13.41
CA TYR A 667 -1.15 -47.18 -12.12
C TYR A 667 -2.15 -47.55 -11.02
N ILE A 668 -3.37 -47.95 -11.39
CA ILE A 668 -4.41 -48.47 -10.48
C ILE A 668 -4.73 -49.90 -10.91
N GLN A 669 -4.11 -50.87 -10.21
CA GLN A 669 -4.15 -52.29 -10.62
C GLN A 669 -5.57 -52.85 -10.61
N GLU A 670 -6.40 -52.38 -9.70
CA GLU A 670 -7.80 -52.79 -9.56
C GLU A 670 -8.65 -52.48 -10.81
N LEU A 671 -8.21 -51.57 -11.67
CA LEU A 671 -8.90 -51.22 -12.90
C LEU A 671 -8.57 -52.13 -14.09
N LYS A 672 -7.59 -53.02 -13.98
CA LYS A 672 -7.19 -53.93 -15.09
C LYS A 672 -8.31 -54.82 -15.57
N ASP A 673 -9.18 -55.27 -14.65
CA ASP A 673 -10.32 -56.13 -14.94
C ASP A 673 -11.64 -55.35 -15.03
N SER A 674 -11.58 -54.11 -15.42
CA SER A 674 -12.73 -53.24 -15.56
C SER A 674 -12.90 -52.67 -16.97
N ASN A 675 -14.07 -52.10 -17.25
CA ASN A 675 -14.31 -51.38 -18.50
C ASN A 675 -13.49 -50.07 -18.64
N LYS A 676 -12.71 -49.72 -17.61
CA LYS A 676 -11.85 -48.53 -17.54
C LYS A 676 -10.38 -48.82 -17.82
N LYS A 677 -10.03 -50.11 -18.11
CA LYS A 677 -8.64 -50.52 -18.33
C LYS A 677 -7.89 -49.74 -19.41
N ASP A 678 -8.61 -49.28 -20.44
CA ASP A 678 -8.03 -48.62 -21.61
C ASP A 678 -8.16 -47.11 -21.61
N LEU A 679 -8.57 -46.48 -20.49
CA LEU A 679 -8.68 -45.04 -20.37
C LEU A 679 -7.28 -44.42 -20.22
N ASN A 680 -6.94 -43.46 -21.06
CA ASN A 680 -5.68 -42.73 -20.92
C ASN A 680 -5.83 -41.44 -20.07
N ILE A 681 -4.72 -41.02 -19.50
CA ILE A 681 -4.68 -39.86 -18.57
C ILE A 681 -5.10 -38.59 -19.31
N LYS A 682 -4.73 -38.43 -20.58
CA LYS A 682 -5.10 -37.25 -21.39
C LYS A 682 -6.61 -37.07 -21.55
N GLU A 683 -7.32 -38.18 -21.85
CA GLU A 683 -8.79 -38.18 -21.95
C GLU A 683 -9.45 -37.82 -20.64
N MET A 684 -8.92 -38.33 -19.53
CA MET A 684 -9.42 -38.04 -18.20
C MET A 684 -9.26 -36.54 -17.87
N LEU A 685 -8.12 -35.95 -18.17
CA LEU A 685 -7.84 -34.52 -17.96
C LEU A 685 -8.72 -33.64 -18.86
N TYR A 686 -8.99 -34.04 -20.11
CA TYR A 686 -9.93 -33.34 -20.99
C TYR A 686 -11.40 -33.62 -20.66
N ARG A 687 -11.68 -34.53 -19.70
CA ARG A 687 -13.03 -34.97 -19.34
C ARG A 687 -13.77 -35.60 -20.51
N GLN A 688 -13.08 -36.42 -21.28
CA GLN A 688 -13.53 -37.09 -22.47
C GLN A 688 -13.41 -38.65 -22.37
N SER A 689 -13.22 -39.14 -21.17
CA SER A 689 -13.01 -40.54 -20.84
C SER A 689 -14.26 -41.39 -20.91
N GLY A 690 -15.47 -40.76 -20.95
CA GLY A 690 -16.74 -41.47 -20.86
C GLY A 690 -17.14 -41.94 -19.45
N VAL A 691 -16.35 -41.64 -18.45
CA VAL A 691 -16.62 -41.97 -17.04
C VAL A 691 -17.83 -41.15 -16.55
N VAL A 692 -18.67 -41.75 -15.72
CA VAL A 692 -19.87 -41.15 -15.15
C VAL A 692 -19.54 -39.85 -14.41
N ALA A 693 -20.48 -38.91 -14.37
CA ALA A 693 -20.28 -37.57 -13.78
C ALA A 693 -19.95 -37.64 -12.28
N THR A 694 -20.71 -38.44 -11.54
CA THR A 694 -20.57 -38.59 -10.09
C THR A 694 -20.98 -39.99 -9.65
N ILE A 695 -20.48 -40.44 -8.51
CA ILE A 695 -20.88 -41.63 -7.78
C ILE A 695 -21.22 -41.17 -6.35
N ASN A 696 -22.47 -41.52 -5.91
CA ASN A 696 -22.95 -41.17 -4.57
C ASN A 696 -22.56 -42.24 -3.56
N PHE A 697 -21.32 -42.35 -3.16
CA PHE A 697 -20.82 -43.41 -2.29
C PHE A 697 -21.60 -43.56 -0.98
N TYR A 698 -22.18 -42.48 -0.45
CA TYR A 698 -22.99 -42.52 0.79
C TYR A 698 -24.22 -43.47 0.67
N LEU A 699 -24.69 -43.78 -0.52
CA LEU A 699 -25.82 -44.71 -0.73
C LEU A 699 -25.49 -46.13 -0.23
N ASN A 700 -24.20 -46.51 -0.22
CA ASN A 700 -23.77 -47.83 0.28
C ASN A 700 -23.72 -47.91 1.80
N ALA A 701 -23.73 -46.75 2.47
CA ALA A 701 -23.76 -46.68 3.93
C ALA A 701 -25.21 -46.65 4.48
N ILE A 702 -26.22 -46.42 3.59
CA ILE A 702 -27.62 -46.31 4.01
C ILE A 702 -28.22 -47.72 4.12
N ASP A 703 -28.88 -47.99 5.24
CA ASP A 703 -29.73 -49.17 5.42
C ASP A 703 -31.01 -49.02 4.61
N LYS A 704 -31.13 -49.79 3.53
CA LYS A 704 -32.25 -49.73 2.59
C LYS A 704 -33.55 -50.26 3.23
N ASP A 705 -33.46 -51.08 4.25
CA ASP A 705 -34.61 -51.63 4.96
C ASP A 705 -35.19 -50.66 6.02
N SER A 706 -34.43 -49.61 6.33
CA SER A 706 -34.83 -48.56 7.28
C SER A 706 -35.92 -47.62 6.76
N TYR A 707 -36.21 -47.64 5.44
CA TYR A 707 -37.20 -46.75 4.84
C TYR A 707 -37.94 -47.44 3.65
N LYS A 708 -39.09 -46.92 3.24
CA LYS A 708 -39.88 -47.44 2.09
C LYS A 708 -39.92 -46.40 0.98
N GLY A 709 -39.77 -46.82 -0.27
CA GLY A 709 -39.85 -45.98 -1.47
C GLY A 709 -38.55 -45.31 -1.87
N SER A 710 -38.61 -44.19 -2.54
CA SER A 710 -37.43 -43.46 -3.05
C SER A 710 -36.85 -42.54 -1.97
N LEU A 711 -35.53 -42.29 -2.01
CA LEU A 711 -34.85 -41.26 -1.21
C LEU A 711 -35.16 -39.84 -1.74
N TYR A 712 -35.57 -39.73 -3.01
CA TYR A 712 -35.76 -38.47 -3.73
C TYR A 712 -37.19 -38.30 -4.22
N SER A 713 -37.69 -37.07 -4.18
CA SER A 713 -39.00 -36.69 -4.72
C SER A 713 -38.88 -35.38 -5.50
N ARG A 714 -39.72 -35.17 -6.50
CA ARG A 714 -39.90 -33.92 -7.21
C ARG A 714 -40.75 -32.92 -6.43
N GLU A 715 -41.51 -33.39 -5.48
CA GLU A 715 -42.43 -32.58 -4.68
C GLU A 715 -42.10 -32.71 -3.18
N LYS A 716 -42.31 -31.62 -2.48
CA LYS A 716 -42.22 -31.60 -1.01
C LYS A 716 -43.47 -32.30 -0.44
N ASN A 717 -43.24 -33.28 0.42
CA ASN A 717 -44.32 -33.99 1.13
C ASN A 717 -43.85 -34.44 2.52
N ALA A 718 -44.70 -35.11 3.28
CA ALA A 718 -44.41 -35.53 4.65
C ALA A 718 -43.18 -36.45 4.77
N THR A 719 -42.90 -37.29 3.75
CA THR A 719 -41.76 -38.19 3.72
C THR A 719 -40.49 -37.55 3.14
N HIS A 720 -40.60 -36.46 2.34
CA HIS A 720 -39.53 -35.74 1.72
C HIS A 720 -39.57 -34.27 2.12
N PRO A 721 -39.30 -33.93 3.40
CA PRO A 721 -39.45 -32.58 3.92
C PRO A 721 -38.28 -31.66 3.57
N VAL A 722 -37.12 -32.22 3.26
CA VAL A 722 -35.87 -31.47 3.09
C VAL A 722 -35.67 -31.12 1.59
N ARG A 723 -35.51 -29.84 1.29
CA ARG A 723 -35.15 -29.37 -0.05
C ARG A 723 -33.67 -29.64 -0.31
N PHE A 724 -33.36 -30.45 -1.31
CA PHE A 724 -31.98 -30.81 -1.66
C PHE A 724 -31.40 -29.88 -2.75
N ASP A 725 -32.18 -29.63 -3.80
CA ASP A 725 -31.78 -28.64 -4.83
C ASP A 725 -33.03 -27.86 -5.33
N ALA A 726 -32.91 -27.17 -6.47
CA ALA A 726 -34.01 -26.37 -7.01
C ALA A 726 -35.29 -27.16 -7.30
N LYS A 727 -35.18 -28.46 -7.60
CA LYS A 727 -36.25 -29.34 -8.10
C LYS A 727 -36.40 -30.65 -7.33
N THR A 728 -35.58 -30.90 -6.32
CA THR A 728 -35.49 -32.18 -5.62
C THR A 728 -35.67 -31.99 -4.12
N PHE A 729 -36.50 -32.82 -3.54
CA PHE A 729 -36.71 -32.98 -2.12
C PHE A 729 -36.22 -34.35 -1.68
N VAL A 730 -35.73 -34.48 -0.44
CA VAL A 730 -35.20 -35.71 0.08
C VAL A 730 -35.79 -36.04 1.44
N ARG A 731 -35.83 -37.31 1.73
CA ARG A 731 -36.15 -37.80 3.08
C ARG A 731 -34.89 -37.80 3.94
N ASN A 732 -35.06 -37.70 5.23
CA ASN A 732 -33.98 -37.73 6.24
C ASN A 732 -34.23 -38.69 7.40
N ASP A 733 -35.23 -39.58 7.22
CA ASP A 733 -35.67 -40.56 8.22
C ASP A 733 -34.99 -41.94 8.04
N PHE A 734 -34.15 -42.14 7.02
CA PHE A 734 -33.34 -43.35 6.87
C PHE A 734 -32.27 -43.50 7.97
N LYS A 735 -31.81 -44.73 8.19
CA LYS A 735 -30.69 -45.07 9.07
C LYS A 735 -29.48 -45.48 8.27
N TYR A 736 -28.32 -45.37 8.90
CA TYR A 736 -27.08 -45.93 8.37
C TYR A 736 -26.85 -47.33 8.86
N LEU A 737 -26.15 -48.16 8.07
CA LEU A 737 -25.71 -49.48 8.47
C LEU A 737 -24.73 -49.41 9.64
N PRO A 738 -25.04 -50.02 10.78
CA PRO A 738 -24.21 -49.91 12.00
C PRO A 738 -22.83 -50.53 11.83
N ASP A 739 -22.67 -51.47 10.90
CA ASP A 739 -21.40 -52.08 10.55
C ASP A 739 -20.50 -51.17 9.70
N LEU A 740 -21.06 -50.14 9.10
CA LEU A 740 -20.32 -49.22 8.24
C LEU A 740 -20.23 -47.78 8.81
N VAL A 741 -21.11 -47.40 9.72
CA VAL A 741 -21.14 -46.03 10.29
C VAL A 741 -21.18 -46.07 11.82
N SER A 742 -20.37 -45.23 12.44
CA SER A 742 -20.35 -45.02 13.88
C SER A 742 -20.42 -43.53 14.23
N ASP A 743 -21.08 -43.23 15.35
CA ASP A 743 -21.10 -41.86 15.92
C ASP A 743 -19.83 -41.53 16.74
N LYS A 744 -18.94 -42.52 16.92
CA LYS A 744 -17.71 -42.37 17.70
C LYS A 744 -16.54 -42.98 16.93
N LYS A 745 -15.36 -42.33 17.04
CA LYS A 745 -14.10 -42.93 16.63
C LYS A 745 -13.79 -44.14 17.48
N LYS A 746 -13.56 -45.27 16.85
CA LYS A 746 -13.21 -46.53 17.51
C LYS A 746 -12.39 -47.41 16.58
N PRO A 747 -11.75 -48.50 17.07
CA PRO A 747 -11.02 -49.42 16.19
C PRO A 747 -11.90 -49.89 15.01
N GLY A 748 -11.37 -49.79 13.79
CA GLY A 748 -12.07 -50.11 12.57
C GLY A 748 -12.99 -48.99 12.04
N PHE A 749 -13.21 -47.90 12.79
CA PHE A 749 -13.99 -46.72 12.36
C PHE A 749 -13.12 -45.46 12.47
N THR A 750 -12.19 -45.29 11.55
CA THR A 750 -11.17 -44.23 11.64
C THR A 750 -11.38 -43.10 10.62
N THR A 751 -12.16 -43.30 9.57
CA THR A 751 -12.42 -42.31 8.52
C THR A 751 -13.52 -41.34 8.98
N GLU A 752 -13.13 -40.11 9.33
CA GLU A 752 -14.05 -39.05 9.73
C GLU A 752 -14.67 -38.35 8.51
N VAL A 753 -16.00 -38.31 8.45
CA VAL A 753 -16.81 -37.71 7.39
C VAL A 753 -17.33 -36.33 7.80
N ALA A 754 -17.71 -36.23 9.06
CA ALA A 754 -18.18 -35.02 9.74
C ALA A 754 -18.05 -35.22 11.26
N ARG A 755 -18.40 -34.22 12.09
CA ARG A 755 -18.40 -34.36 13.53
C ARG A 755 -19.32 -35.52 13.94
N ASP A 756 -18.81 -36.42 14.76
CA ASP A 756 -19.54 -37.59 15.24
C ASP A 756 -20.09 -38.48 14.11
N PHE A 757 -19.34 -38.59 13.03
CA PHE A 757 -19.69 -39.43 11.88
C PHE A 757 -18.43 -40.09 11.32
N TYR A 758 -18.24 -41.37 11.56
CA TYR A 758 -17.07 -42.16 11.16
C TYR A 758 -17.49 -43.37 10.33
N LEU A 759 -16.71 -43.66 9.28
CA LEU A 759 -16.86 -44.83 8.43
C LEU A 759 -15.92 -45.96 8.89
N HIS A 760 -16.39 -47.17 8.70
CA HIS A 760 -15.57 -48.37 8.84
C HIS A 760 -14.44 -48.36 7.78
N ASP A 761 -13.26 -48.81 8.14
CA ASP A 761 -12.07 -48.77 7.31
C ASP A 761 -12.18 -49.54 6.00
N SER A 762 -13.05 -50.58 5.92
CA SER A 762 -13.37 -51.31 4.69
C SER A 762 -14.21 -50.50 3.67
N PHE A 763 -14.75 -49.33 4.02
CA PHE A 763 -15.58 -48.56 3.13
C PHE A 763 -14.83 -48.09 1.89
N LYS A 764 -13.51 -47.93 1.95
CA LYS A 764 -12.62 -47.63 0.83
C LYS A 764 -12.71 -48.70 -0.28
N ASP A 765 -12.91 -49.97 0.09
CA ASP A 765 -13.01 -51.08 -0.87
C ASP A 765 -14.33 -50.97 -1.63
N SER A 766 -15.43 -50.55 -0.96
CA SER A 766 -16.69 -50.25 -1.60
C SER A 766 -16.57 -49.08 -2.60
N ILE A 767 -15.82 -48.05 -2.29
CA ILE A 767 -15.57 -46.92 -3.21
C ILE A 767 -14.85 -47.40 -4.47
N MET A 768 -13.81 -48.21 -4.36
CA MET A 768 -13.09 -48.78 -5.51
C MET A 768 -13.99 -49.69 -6.34
N GLN A 769 -14.79 -50.57 -5.69
CA GLN A 769 -15.72 -51.46 -6.38
C GLN A 769 -16.76 -50.67 -7.18
N GLU A 770 -17.35 -49.64 -6.61
CA GLU A 770 -18.31 -48.77 -7.31
C GLU A 770 -17.66 -48.05 -8.53
N ILE A 771 -16.42 -47.62 -8.40
CA ILE A 771 -15.69 -47.06 -9.55
C ILE A 771 -15.55 -48.11 -10.63
N LYS A 772 -15.14 -49.37 -10.32
CA LYS A 772 -14.97 -50.48 -11.26
C LYS A 772 -16.27 -50.78 -11.98
N ASP A 773 -17.37 -50.89 -11.24
CA ASP A 773 -18.66 -51.36 -11.76
C ASP A 773 -19.42 -50.27 -12.49
N SER A 774 -19.09 -49.00 -12.27
CA SER A 774 -19.78 -47.87 -12.91
C SER A 774 -19.71 -47.98 -14.43
N ARG A 775 -20.84 -47.71 -15.10
CA ARG A 775 -20.91 -47.78 -16.57
C ARG A 775 -19.95 -46.79 -17.23
N LEU A 776 -19.42 -47.16 -18.38
CA LEU A 776 -18.66 -46.28 -19.23
C LEU A 776 -19.52 -45.79 -20.40
N GLY A 777 -19.60 -44.48 -20.55
CA GLY A 777 -20.26 -43.84 -21.69
C GLY A 777 -19.33 -43.69 -22.90
N THR A 778 -19.71 -42.84 -23.84
CA THR A 778 -18.96 -42.65 -25.11
C THR A 778 -17.68 -41.87 -24.82
N ARG A 779 -16.54 -42.46 -25.14
CA ARG A 779 -15.22 -41.81 -25.10
C ARG A 779 -15.10 -40.73 -26.19
N GLY A 780 -14.32 -39.71 -25.95
CA GLY A 780 -14.15 -38.52 -26.82
C GLY A 780 -15.23 -37.46 -26.63
N LYS A 781 -16.39 -37.80 -26.03
CA LYS A 781 -17.48 -36.86 -25.72
C LYS A 781 -17.25 -36.24 -24.36
N TYR A 782 -17.41 -34.92 -24.26
CA TYR A 782 -17.26 -34.20 -22.99
C TYR A 782 -18.34 -34.61 -21.98
N VAL A 783 -17.86 -35.04 -20.80
CA VAL A 783 -18.70 -35.25 -19.59
C VAL A 783 -17.96 -34.69 -18.37
N TYR A 784 -18.57 -33.76 -17.64
CA TYR A 784 -18.03 -33.27 -16.39
C TYR A 784 -18.05 -34.41 -15.37
N SER A 785 -16.90 -35.04 -15.16
CA SER A 785 -16.77 -36.19 -14.25
C SER A 785 -15.85 -35.86 -13.07
N CYS A 786 -16.39 -35.95 -11.86
CA CYS A 786 -15.64 -35.93 -10.61
C CYS A 786 -14.80 -37.20 -10.43
N VAL A 787 -15.30 -38.33 -10.91
CA VAL A 787 -14.64 -39.63 -10.76
C VAL A 787 -13.28 -39.68 -11.48
N ASN A 788 -13.11 -38.95 -12.59
CA ASN A 788 -11.82 -38.80 -13.25
C ASN A 788 -10.75 -38.27 -12.29
N PHE A 789 -11.07 -37.25 -11.52
CA PHE A 789 -10.13 -36.64 -10.57
C PHE A 789 -9.90 -37.51 -9.33
N ILE A 790 -10.89 -38.29 -8.91
CA ILE A 790 -10.72 -39.29 -7.85
C ILE A 790 -9.67 -40.33 -8.29
N MET A 791 -9.79 -40.86 -9.50
CA MET A 791 -8.81 -41.81 -10.07
C MET A 791 -7.44 -41.18 -10.29
N LEU A 792 -7.38 -39.92 -10.75
CA LEU A 792 -6.10 -39.20 -10.89
C LEU A 792 -5.39 -39.00 -9.55
N LYS A 793 -6.13 -38.73 -8.47
CA LYS A 793 -5.56 -38.70 -7.11
C LYS A 793 -4.97 -40.06 -6.74
N MET A 794 -5.70 -41.15 -6.91
CA MET A 794 -5.20 -42.51 -6.63
C MET A 794 -3.96 -42.83 -7.43
N MET A 795 -3.90 -42.47 -8.71
CA MET A 795 -2.73 -42.62 -9.57
C MET A 795 -1.53 -41.84 -8.96
N VAL A 796 -1.72 -40.58 -8.61
CA VAL A 796 -0.63 -39.75 -8.06
C VAL A 796 -0.10 -40.35 -6.76
N GLU A 797 -0.95 -40.76 -5.84
CA GLU A 797 -0.57 -41.37 -4.57
C GLU A 797 0.21 -42.66 -4.78
N ASN A 798 -0.22 -43.49 -5.74
CA ASN A 798 0.49 -44.72 -6.09
C ASN A 798 1.87 -44.45 -6.72
N GLN A 799 2.02 -43.41 -7.54
CA GLN A 799 3.27 -43.05 -8.17
C GLN A 799 4.23 -42.29 -7.26
N MET A 800 3.74 -41.41 -6.47
CA MET A 800 4.54 -40.55 -5.55
C MET A 800 4.81 -41.23 -4.21
N LYS A 801 4.14 -42.39 -3.93
CA LYS A 801 4.29 -43.20 -2.71
C LYS A 801 4.00 -42.39 -1.41
N GLN A 802 3.12 -41.41 -1.51
CA GLN A 802 2.68 -40.62 -0.36
C GLN A 802 1.26 -40.07 -0.59
N PRO A 803 0.51 -39.73 0.48
CA PRO A 803 -0.79 -39.11 0.39
C PRO A 803 -0.72 -37.76 -0.34
N MET A 804 -1.72 -37.45 -1.16
CA MET A 804 -1.74 -36.25 -2.00
C MET A 804 -1.73 -34.94 -1.17
N ASP A 805 -2.40 -34.91 -0.04
CA ASP A 805 -2.41 -33.74 0.85
C ASP A 805 -1.01 -33.46 1.46
N GLN A 806 -0.25 -34.51 1.81
CA GLN A 806 1.13 -34.37 2.26
C GLN A 806 2.06 -33.92 1.13
N LEU A 807 1.94 -34.51 -0.07
CA LEU A 807 2.68 -34.08 -1.26
C LEU A 807 2.48 -32.59 -1.52
N LEU A 808 1.24 -32.14 -1.58
CA LEU A 808 0.90 -30.75 -1.85
C LEU A 808 1.36 -29.80 -0.74
N HIS A 809 1.22 -30.20 0.50
CA HIS A 809 1.70 -29.42 1.64
C HIS A 809 3.23 -29.25 1.59
N ASN A 810 3.98 -30.37 1.41
CA ASN A 810 5.44 -30.36 1.48
C ASN A 810 6.08 -29.67 0.27
N ASP A 811 5.61 -29.99 -0.93
CA ASP A 811 6.26 -29.55 -2.17
C ASP A 811 5.78 -28.17 -2.63
N PHE A 812 4.60 -27.70 -2.16
CA PHE A 812 4.02 -26.46 -2.63
C PHE A 812 3.56 -25.54 -1.50
N TYR A 813 2.51 -25.86 -0.77
CA TYR A 813 1.82 -24.87 0.09
C TYR A 813 2.71 -24.31 1.20
N SER A 814 3.46 -25.15 1.90
CA SER A 814 4.39 -24.71 2.94
C SER A 814 5.53 -23.83 2.39
N ARG A 815 6.09 -24.21 1.24
CA ARG A 815 7.18 -23.49 0.58
C ARG A 815 6.72 -22.15 -0.02
N LEU A 816 5.47 -22.10 -0.51
CA LEU A 816 4.83 -20.86 -0.99
C LEU A 816 4.45 -19.90 0.15
N GLY A 817 4.45 -20.35 1.40
CA GLY A 817 3.88 -19.63 2.52
C GLY A 817 2.34 -19.58 2.50
N ALA A 818 1.70 -20.52 1.81
CA ALA A 818 0.25 -20.64 1.68
C ALA A 818 -0.33 -21.51 2.83
N ARG A 819 -0.14 -21.07 4.06
CA ARG A 819 -0.41 -21.84 5.29
C ARG A 819 -1.87 -22.15 5.54
N HIS A 820 -2.80 -21.38 4.96
CA HIS A 820 -4.24 -21.61 5.07
C HIS A 820 -4.78 -22.48 3.91
N THR A 821 -3.92 -22.91 2.99
CA THR A 821 -4.30 -23.83 1.91
C THR A 821 -4.06 -25.26 2.36
N THR A 822 -5.12 -26.01 2.63
CA THR A 822 -5.01 -27.36 3.21
C THR A 822 -6.25 -28.19 2.98
N TYR A 823 -6.10 -29.52 3.06
CA TYR A 823 -7.19 -30.46 3.27
C TYR A 823 -7.44 -30.62 4.79
N ASN A 824 -8.68 -30.98 5.16
CA ASN A 824 -9.07 -31.19 6.57
C ASN A 824 -8.58 -30.07 7.52
N PRO A 825 -9.01 -28.81 7.31
CA PRO A 825 -8.46 -27.64 8.01
C PRO A 825 -8.59 -27.69 9.52
N LEU A 826 -9.56 -28.41 10.08
CA LEU A 826 -9.73 -28.58 11.54
C LEU A 826 -8.54 -29.23 12.25
N LYS A 827 -7.65 -29.90 11.48
CA LYS A 827 -6.42 -30.47 12.04
C LYS A 827 -5.32 -29.45 12.31
N VAL A 828 -5.38 -28.28 11.66
CA VAL A 828 -4.25 -27.32 11.61
C VAL A 828 -4.65 -25.88 11.93
N MET A 829 -5.93 -25.54 12.01
CA MET A 829 -6.39 -24.19 12.29
C MET A 829 -7.64 -24.15 13.17
N ASP A 830 -7.88 -22.98 13.76
CA ASP A 830 -9.04 -22.73 14.59
C ASP A 830 -10.34 -22.72 13.75
N THR A 831 -11.38 -23.33 14.29
CA THR A 831 -12.73 -23.31 13.71
C THR A 831 -13.21 -21.87 13.43
N LEU A 832 -12.80 -20.89 14.24
CA LEU A 832 -13.16 -19.49 14.07
C LEU A 832 -12.63 -18.85 12.77
N GLN A 833 -11.64 -19.48 12.13
CA GLN A 833 -11.12 -19.03 10.83
C GLN A 833 -11.87 -19.65 9.64
N ILE A 834 -12.64 -20.72 9.87
CA ILE A 834 -13.26 -21.52 8.82
C ILE A 834 -14.71 -21.10 8.62
N VAL A 835 -15.03 -20.69 7.40
CA VAL A 835 -16.39 -20.29 7.03
C VAL A 835 -17.31 -21.53 6.94
N PRO A 836 -18.51 -21.53 7.55
CA PRO A 836 -19.45 -22.64 7.42
C PRO A 836 -19.96 -22.73 5.97
N THR A 837 -20.12 -23.97 5.48
CA THR A 837 -20.49 -24.20 4.09
C THR A 837 -22.01 -24.38 3.91
N GLU A 838 -22.59 -25.43 4.46
CA GLU A 838 -24.03 -25.77 4.33
C GLU A 838 -24.59 -26.33 5.63
N ASP A 839 -25.87 -26.07 5.92
CA ASP A 839 -26.65 -26.82 6.88
C ASP A 839 -27.17 -28.10 6.19
N ASP A 840 -26.31 -29.15 6.19
CA ASP A 840 -26.66 -30.43 5.55
C ASP A 840 -27.71 -31.20 6.37
N ARG A 841 -28.93 -31.15 5.92
CA ARG A 841 -30.07 -31.82 6.55
C ARG A 841 -30.35 -33.21 5.97
N PHE A 842 -29.54 -33.69 5.04
CA PHE A 842 -29.73 -34.95 4.36
C PHE A 842 -28.73 -36.01 4.77
N VAL A 843 -27.47 -35.88 4.35
CA VAL A 843 -26.43 -36.91 4.55
C VAL A 843 -25.81 -36.81 5.94
N ARG A 844 -25.26 -35.67 6.31
CA ARG A 844 -24.54 -35.54 7.60
C ARG A 844 -25.37 -34.96 8.75
N ARG A 845 -26.53 -34.36 8.41
CA ARG A 845 -27.52 -33.82 9.35
C ARG A 845 -26.97 -32.83 10.37
N GLN A 846 -26.03 -31.99 9.91
CA GLN A 846 -25.38 -30.98 10.74
C GLN A 846 -24.87 -29.80 9.88
N LEU A 847 -24.56 -28.67 10.54
CA LEU A 847 -23.85 -27.57 9.89
C LEU A 847 -22.43 -28.02 9.54
N ILE A 848 -22.10 -27.99 8.24
CA ILE A 848 -20.78 -28.35 7.72
C ILE A 848 -19.85 -27.17 7.86
N ARG A 849 -18.84 -27.31 8.72
CA ARG A 849 -17.81 -26.31 8.98
C ARG A 849 -16.46 -27.00 9.19
N GLY A 850 -15.50 -26.76 8.32
CA GLY A 850 -14.17 -27.40 8.36
C GLY A 850 -14.14 -28.84 7.82
N TYR A 851 -15.26 -29.38 7.43
CA TYR A 851 -15.40 -30.61 6.67
C TYR A 851 -15.76 -30.28 5.22
N VAL A 852 -15.27 -31.09 4.26
CA VAL A 852 -15.56 -30.88 2.84
C VAL A 852 -17.06 -30.98 2.58
N HIS A 853 -17.59 -30.06 1.78
CA HIS A 853 -19.00 -30.02 1.39
C HIS A 853 -19.40 -31.23 0.54
N ASP A 854 -18.58 -31.57 -0.46
CA ASP A 854 -18.84 -32.68 -1.42
C ASP A 854 -18.91 -34.02 -0.68
N GLU A 855 -20.03 -34.72 -0.81
CA GLU A 855 -20.28 -35.98 -0.11
C GLU A 855 -19.32 -37.10 -0.57
N ALA A 856 -19.00 -37.16 -1.87
CA ALA A 856 -18.08 -38.16 -2.37
C ALA A 856 -16.66 -37.97 -1.81
N ALA A 857 -16.25 -36.72 -1.64
CA ALA A 857 -14.97 -36.38 -1.00
C ALA A 857 -15.00 -36.62 0.51
N ALA A 858 -16.10 -36.30 1.19
CA ALA A 858 -16.26 -36.55 2.62
C ALA A 858 -16.18 -38.05 2.96
N PHE A 859 -16.79 -38.91 2.16
CA PHE A 859 -16.73 -40.36 2.32
C PHE A 859 -15.36 -40.98 1.96
N GLN A 860 -14.43 -40.18 1.44
CA GLN A 860 -13.01 -40.49 1.29
C GLN A 860 -12.13 -39.88 2.42
N GLY A 861 -12.76 -39.40 3.51
CA GLY A 861 -12.03 -38.78 4.63
C GLY A 861 -11.57 -37.35 4.36
N GLY A 862 -12.20 -36.63 3.43
CA GLY A 862 -11.98 -35.22 3.16
C GLY A 862 -10.81 -34.94 2.19
N VAL A 863 -9.91 -35.89 1.94
CA VAL A 863 -8.84 -35.77 0.95
C VAL A 863 -9.24 -36.48 -0.32
N SER A 864 -9.78 -35.75 -1.28
CA SER A 864 -10.22 -36.35 -2.55
C SER A 864 -9.73 -35.57 -3.76
N GLY A 865 -9.68 -36.25 -4.91
CA GLY A 865 -9.25 -35.63 -6.16
C GLY A 865 -10.25 -34.62 -6.73
N ASN A 866 -11.53 -34.73 -6.37
CA ASN A 866 -12.58 -33.87 -6.94
C ASN A 866 -12.92 -32.63 -6.09
N ALA A 867 -12.60 -32.67 -4.80
CA ALA A 867 -12.90 -31.60 -3.83
C ALA A 867 -12.11 -31.81 -2.53
N GLY A 868 -12.24 -30.92 -1.55
CA GLY A 868 -11.69 -31.07 -0.20
C GLY A 868 -10.59 -30.09 0.15
N LEU A 869 -10.09 -29.31 -0.80
CA LEU A 869 -9.14 -28.24 -0.53
C LEU A 869 -9.86 -27.01 0.03
N PHE A 870 -9.29 -26.45 1.09
CA PHE A 870 -9.70 -25.18 1.69
C PHE A 870 -8.61 -24.15 1.51
N SER A 871 -8.98 -22.87 1.34
CA SER A 871 -8.02 -21.76 1.24
C SER A 871 -8.70 -20.41 1.51
N ASN A 872 -7.89 -19.36 1.66
CA ASN A 872 -8.31 -17.97 1.51
C ASN A 872 -7.82 -17.40 0.15
N ALA A 873 -8.28 -16.20 -0.19
CA ALA A 873 -7.94 -15.60 -1.48
C ALA A 873 -6.44 -15.30 -1.62
N ASN A 874 -5.80 -14.82 -0.56
CA ASN A 874 -4.38 -14.47 -0.55
C ASN A 874 -3.47 -15.70 -0.79
N ASP A 875 -3.72 -16.79 -0.09
CA ASP A 875 -2.91 -18.00 -0.24
C ASP A 875 -3.15 -18.71 -1.57
N LEU A 876 -4.40 -18.69 -2.04
CA LEU A 876 -4.72 -19.20 -3.37
C LEU A 876 -4.01 -18.39 -4.47
N ALA A 877 -3.89 -17.06 -4.31
CA ALA A 877 -3.19 -16.20 -5.25
C ALA A 877 -1.71 -16.60 -5.42
N LYS A 878 -1.03 -17.05 -4.36
CA LYS A 878 0.37 -17.55 -4.43
C LYS A 878 0.46 -18.79 -5.32
N VAL A 879 -0.49 -19.72 -5.19
CA VAL A 879 -0.58 -20.93 -6.03
C VAL A 879 -0.86 -20.56 -7.48
N LEU A 880 -1.74 -19.60 -7.72
CA LEU A 880 -2.07 -19.18 -9.08
C LEU A 880 -0.95 -18.37 -9.73
N GLN A 881 -0.23 -17.57 -8.96
CA GLN A 881 0.95 -16.84 -9.45
C GLN A 881 2.07 -17.81 -9.84
N LEU A 882 2.20 -18.92 -9.14
CA LEU A 882 3.12 -20.00 -9.53
C LEU A 882 2.84 -20.50 -10.95
N PHE A 883 1.57 -20.75 -11.30
CA PHE A 883 1.19 -21.14 -12.67
C PHE A 883 1.50 -20.03 -13.68
N LEU A 884 1.17 -18.78 -13.35
CA LEU A 884 1.39 -17.61 -14.22
C LEU A 884 2.88 -17.41 -14.50
N ASN A 885 3.72 -17.61 -13.48
CA ASN A 885 5.18 -17.50 -13.57
C ASN A 885 5.86 -18.79 -14.07
N GLN A 886 5.11 -19.68 -14.72
CA GLN A 886 5.65 -20.92 -15.30
C GLN A 886 6.42 -21.79 -14.29
N GLY A 887 5.85 -21.95 -13.11
CA GLY A 887 6.35 -22.82 -12.06
C GLY A 887 7.39 -22.19 -11.14
N LYS A 888 7.64 -20.86 -11.20
CA LYS A 888 8.59 -20.15 -10.34
C LYS A 888 7.88 -19.20 -9.38
N TYR A 889 8.29 -19.20 -8.11
CA TYR A 889 7.83 -18.26 -7.10
C TYR A 889 8.84 -18.10 -5.97
N GLY A 890 9.07 -16.88 -5.46
CA GLY A 890 10.04 -16.63 -4.38
C GLY A 890 11.49 -17.01 -4.72
N ASN A 891 11.88 -16.92 -6.01
CA ASN A 891 13.16 -17.39 -6.57
C ASN A 891 13.38 -18.91 -6.49
N GLU A 892 12.32 -19.68 -6.25
CA GLU A 892 12.37 -21.14 -6.27
C GLU A 892 11.59 -21.69 -7.47
N GLN A 893 12.11 -22.74 -8.10
CA GLN A 893 11.44 -23.47 -9.17
C GLN A 893 10.71 -24.69 -8.55
N TYR A 894 9.41 -24.77 -8.75
CA TYR A 894 8.53 -25.83 -8.23
C TYR A 894 8.19 -26.85 -9.33
N LEU A 895 7.96 -26.37 -10.53
CA LEU A 895 7.62 -27.11 -11.73
C LEU A 895 8.44 -26.57 -12.90
N SER A 896 8.80 -27.43 -13.86
CA SER A 896 9.46 -26.93 -15.07
C SER A 896 8.55 -26.01 -15.89
N PRO A 897 9.10 -25.02 -16.60
CA PRO A 897 8.33 -24.18 -17.50
C PRO A 897 7.60 -24.96 -18.59
N GLU A 898 8.20 -26.07 -19.07
CA GLU A 898 7.62 -26.99 -20.09
C GLU A 898 6.33 -27.62 -19.58
N THR A 899 6.37 -28.17 -18.36
CA THR A 899 5.19 -28.77 -17.72
C THR A 899 4.10 -27.71 -17.52
N CYS A 900 4.44 -26.53 -17.01
CA CYS A 900 3.48 -25.44 -16.84
C CYS A 900 2.83 -25.04 -18.17
N ARG A 901 3.62 -24.82 -19.24
CA ARG A 901 3.09 -24.49 -20.57
C ARG A 901 2.17 -25.58 -21.11
N LEU A 902 2.60 -26.83 -21.01
CA LEU A 902 1.80 -27.98 -21.49
C LEU A 902 0.40 -27.98 -20.86
N PHE A 903 0.31 -27.88 -19.54
CA PHE A 903 -0.98 -28.02 -18.84
C PHE A 903 -1.84 -26.75 -18.94
N THR A 904 -1.26 -25.55 -18.94
CA THR A 904 -2.02 -24.30 -18.97
C THR A 904 -2.46 -23.88 -20.37
N GLN A 905 -1.65 -24.18 -21.41
CA GLN A 905 -1.93 -23.78 -22.79
C GLN A 905 -2.75 -24.80 -23.57
N SER A 906 -2.65 -26.09 -23.26
CA SER A 906 -3.36 -27.14 -23.96
C SER A 906 -4.88 -26.97 -23.90
N LYS A 907 -5.52 -27.24 -25.02
CA LYS A 907 -6.98 -27.22 -25.18
C LYS A 907 -7.45 -28.45 -25.91
N SER A 908 -8.61 -28.95 -25.50
CA SER A 908 -9.28 -30.05 -26.24
C SER A 908 -9.71 -29.58 -27.62
N PRO A 909 -9.55 -30.42 -28.67
CA PRO A 909 -10.02 -30.11 -30.02
C PRO A 909 -11.54 -30.04 -30.14
N THR A 910 -12.28 -30.68 -29.24
CA THR A 910 -13.74 -30.82 -29.31
C THR A 910 -14.51 -30.13 -28.20
N SER A 911 -13.80 -29.52 -27.24
CA SER A 911 -14.43 -28.80 -26.12
C SER A 911 -13.60 -27.59 -25.70
N ARG A 912 -14.18 -26.72 -24.89
CA ARG A 912 -13.45 -25.57 -24.30
C ARG A 912 -12.44 -25.97 -23.20
N ARG A 913 -12.35 -27.22 -22.81
CA ARG A 913 -11.53 -27.69 -21.69
C ARG A 913 -10.05 -27.77 -22.03
N GLY A 914 -9.22 -27.40 -21.08
CA GLY A 914 -7.78 -27.64 -21.05
C GLY A 914 -7.46 -28.96 -20.35
N LEU A 915 -6.16 -29.26 -20.21
CA LEU A 915 -5.70 -30.41 -19.42
C LEU A 915 -5.96 -30.12 -17.91
N GLY A 916 -7.16 -30.52 -17.48
CA GLY A 916 -7.62 -30.31 -16.08
C GLY A 916 -8.28 -28.98 -15.81
N PHE A 917 -7.88 -27.92 -16.48
CA PHE A 917 -8.44 -26.58 -16.35
C PHE A 917 -9.74 -26.38 -17.14
N ASP A 918 -10.54 -25.42 -16.69
CA ASP A 918 -11.60 -24.82 -17.48
C ASP A 918 -11.04 -23.61 -18.27
N LYS A 919 -11.64 -23.31 -19.41
CA LYS A 919 -11.25 -22.21 -20.30
C LYS A 919 -12.47 -21.43 -20.80
N PRO A 920 -12.31 -20.19 -21.31
CA PRO A 920 -13.41 -19.43 -21.92
C PRO A 920 -14.07 -20.18 -23.08
N ALA A 921 -15.36 -19.94 -23.26
CA ALA A 921 -16.07 -20.41 -24.46
C ALA A 921 -15.62 -19.61 -25.69
N VAL A 922 -15.45 -20.27 -26.83
CA VAL A 922 -15.06 -19.63 -28.10
C VAL A 922 -16.29 -19.44 -28.96
N GLY A 923 -16.49 -18.21 -29.47
CA GLY A 923 -17.52 -17.89 -30.46
C GLY A 923 -18.93 -17.71 -29.89
N SER A 924 -19.23 -18.14 -28.68
CA SER A 924 -20.52 -17.88 -27.98
C SER A 924 -20.26 -17.70 -26.48
N HIS A 925 -20.73 -16.60 -25.94
CA HIS A 925 -20.63 -16.36 -24.49
C HIS A 925 -21.71 -17.11 -23.69
N LYS A 926 -22.71 -17.66 -24.34
CA LYS A 926 -23.80 -18.43 -23.70
C LYS A 926 -23.20 -19.69 -23.06
N GLY A 927 -23.29 -19.78 -21.74
CA GLY A 927 -22.72 -20.89 -20.96
C GLY A 927 -21.23 -20.81 -20.70
N SER A 928 -20.55 -19.67 -20.99
CA SER A 928 -19.20 -19.40 -20.53
C SER A 928 -19.17 -19.19 -19.01
N PRO A 929 -18.19 -19.76 -18.28
CA PRO A 929 -18.06 -19.53 -16.85
C PRO A 929 -17.33 -18.24 -16.52
N CYS A 930 -16.89 -17.48 -17.51
CA CYS A 930 -16.12 -16.26 -17.39
C CYS A 930 -16.64 -15.16 -18.34
N SER A 931 -16.16 -13.95 -18.12
CA SER A 931 -16.51 -12.75 -18.89
C SER A 931 -16.30 -12.93 -20.41
N SER A 932 -17.10 -12.23 -21.19
CA SER A 932 -16.93 -12.12 -22.63
C SER A 932 -15.68 -11.37 -23.08
N LEU A 933 -15.10 -10.58 -22.18
CA LEU A 933 -13.85 -9.83 -22.39
C LEU A 933 -12.61 -10.70 -22.21
N THR A 934 -12.77 -11.93 -21.77
CA THR A 934 -11.69 -12.85 -21.40
C THR A 934 -10.94 -13.35 -22.63
N PRO A 935 -9.60 -13.19 -22.71
CA PRO A 935 -8.79 -13.77 -23.77
C PRO A 935 -8.88 -15.30 -23.81
N PRO A 936 -8.70 -15.94 -25.00
CA PRO A 936 -8.74 -17.41 -25.14
C PRO A 936 -7.65 -18.15 -24.35
N SER A 937 -6.57 -17.47 -23.99
CA SER A 937 -5.45 -18.01 -23.22
C SER A 937 -5.79 -18.28 -21.75
N VAL A 938 -6.85 -17.67 -21.24
CA VAL A 938 -7.29 -17.77 -19.84
C VAL A 938 -7.62 -19.20 -19.46
N TYR A 939 -7.27 -19.56 -18.23
CA TYR A 939 -7.60 -20.84 -17.62
C TYR A 939 -7.96 -20.67 -16.15
N GLY A 940 -8.73 -21.58 -15.61
CA GLY A 940 -9.19 -21.50 -14.22
C GLY A 940 -10.15 -22.62 -13.86
N HIS A 941 -10.92 -22.42 -12.82
CA HIS A 941 -11.96 -23.34 -12.38
C HIS A 941 -13.02 -22.64 -11.52
N THR A 942 -14.23 -23.21 -11.53
CA THR A 942 -15.33 -22.80 -10.63
C THR A 942 -15.62 -23.89 -9.60
N GLY A 943 -16.11 -23.50 -8.42
CA GLY A 943 -16.54 -24.40 -7.35
C GLY A 943 -18.04 -24.36 -7.10
N PHE A 944 -18.61 -25.47 -6.64
CA PHE A 944 -20.04 -25.58 -6.32
C PHE A 944 -20.46 -24.67 -5.18
N THR A 945 -19.59 -24.44 -4.20
CA THR A 945 -19.77 -23.51 -3.08
C THR A 945 -19.90 -22.04 -3.49
N GLY A 946 -19.63 -21.73 -4.77
CA GLY A 946 -19.68 -20.39 -5.34
C GLY A 946 -18.32 -19.82 -5.71
N THR A 947 -17.25 -20.49 -5.32
CA THR A 947 -15.87 -20.09 -5.58
C THR A 947 -15.51 -20.10 -7.05
N CYS A 948 -14.58 -19.24 -7.47
CA CYS A 948 -13.91 -19.34 -8.75
C CYS A 948 -12.53 -18.67 -8.70
N PHE A 949 -11.66 -19.08 -9.63
CA PHE A 949 -10.46 -18.35 -9.97
C PHE A 949 -10.19 -18.40 -11.46
N TRP A 950 -9.56 -17.36 -11.98
CA TRP A 950 -9.13 -17.24 -13.38
C TRP A 950 -7.74 -16.66 -13.47
N VAL A 951 -6.91 -17.26 -14.31
CA VAL A 951 -5.53 -16.85 -14.59
C VAL A 951 -5.46 -16.42 -16.05
N ASP A 952 -5.04 -15.20 -16.30
CA ASP A 952 -4.89 -14.61 -17.64
C ASP A 952 -3.40 -14.35 -17.94
N PRO A 953 -2.73 -15.19 -18.70
CA PRO A 953 -1.34 -14.98 -19.06
C PRO A 953 -1.13 -13.81 -20.06
N THR A 954 -2.16 -13.41 -20.80
CA THR A 954 -2.06 -12.29 -21.76
C THR A 954 -1.95 -10.95 -21.06
N ASN A 955 -2.74 -10.75 -20.00
CA ASN A 955 -2.77 -9.52 -19.22
C ASN A 955 -1.99 -9.64 -17.90
N GLN A 956 -1.32 -10.76 -17.64
CA GLN A 956 -0.65 -11.08 -16.38
C GLN A 956 -1.57 -10.88 -15.17
N LEU A 957 -2.81 -11.39 -15.27
CA LEU A 957 -3.91 -11.10 -14.36
C LEU A 957 -4.37 -12.34 -13.61
N LEU A 958 -4.63 -12.19 -12.32
CA LEU A 958 -5.31 -13.16 -11.47
C LEU A 958 -6.63 -12.57 -10.99
N TYR A 959 -7.69 -13.38 -11.02
CA TYR A 959 -8.97 -13.06 -10.40
C TYR A 959 -9.43 -14.23 -9.54
N ILE A 960 -9.76 -13.95 -8.28
CA ILE A 960 -10.25 -14.90 -7.28
C ILE A 960 -11.53 -14.37 -6.66
N PHE A 961 -12.54 -15.23 -6.58
CA PHE A 961 -13.76 -14.97 -5.83
C PHE A 961 -14.10 -16.18 -4.96
N LEU A 962 -14.14 -16.02 -3.65
CA LEU A 962 -14.48 -17.06 -2.69
C LEU A 962 -15.74 -16.68 -1.93
N CYS A 963 -16.71 -17.58 -1.86
CA CYS A 963 -17.93 -17.41 -1.08
C CYS A 963 -18.52 -18.75 -0.66
N ASN A 964 -19.50 -18.72 0.26
CA ASN A 964 -20.25 -19.87 0.71
C ASN A 964 -21.75 -19.75 0.31
N ARG A 965 -22.02 -19.57 -1.00
CA ARG A 965 -23.40 -19.41 -1.51
C ARG A 965 -24.37 -20.52 -1.06
N VAL A 966 -23.85 -21.69 -0.76
CA VAL A 966 -24.63 -22.86 -0.32
C VAL A 966 -25.06 -22.77 1.14
N ASN A 967 -24.64 -21.74 1.87
CA ASN A 967 -25.12 -21.48 3.23
C ASN A 967 -26.43 -20.66 3.20
N PRO A 968 -27.49 -21.09 3.91
CA PRO A 968 -27.59 -22.37 4.63
C PRO A 968 -27.92 -23.55 3.74
N SER A 969 -28.28 -23.35 2.44
CA SER A 969 -28.77 -24.42 1.55
C SER A 969 -28.17 -24.32 0.14
N ARG A 970 -27.78 -25.47 -0.41
CA ARG A 970 -27.32 -25.62 -1.81
C ARG A 970 -28.39 -25.27 -2.87
N ALA A 971 -29.66 -25.18 -2.48
CA ALA A 971 -30.75 -24.75 -3.36
C ALA A 971 -30.64 -23.26 -3.77
N ASN A 972 -29.79 -22.47 -3.14
CA ASN A 972 -29.58 -21.09 -3.52
C ASN A 972 -28.87 -20.97 -4.87
N SER A 973 -29.57 -20.46 -5.89
CA SER A 973 -29.04 -20.25 -7.24
C SER A 973 -28.77 -18.78 -7.59
N LYS A 974 -28.96 -17.85 -6.65
CA LYS A 974 -28.94 -16.40 -6.89
C LYS A 974 -27.57 -15.91 -7.38
N LEU A 975 -26.47 -16.50 -6.91
CA LEU A 975 -25.12 -16.14 -7.38
C LEU A 975 -25.00 -16.24 -8.91
N SER A 976 -25.51 -17.33 -9.49
CA SER A 976 -25.50 -17.54 -10.95
C SER A 976 -26.57 -16.73 -11.65
N ALA A 977 -27.74 -16.56 -11.05
CA ALA A 977 -28.83 -15.79 -11.63
C ALA A 977 -28.52 -14.28 -11.75
N LEU A 978 -27.67 -13.77 -10.88
CA LEU A 978 -27.19 -12.38 -10.87
C LEU A 978 -25.87 -12.18 -11.62
N ASP A 979 -25.28 -13.24 -12.17
CA ASP A 979 -23.99 -13.24 -12.90
C ASP A 979 -22.85 -12.52 -12.14
N ILE A 980 -22.86 -12.57 -10.80
CA ILE A 980 -21.92 -11.83 -9.95
C ILE A 980 -20.46 -12.06 -10.38
N ARG A 981 -20.02 -13.31 -10.54
CA ARG A 981 -18.63 -13.66 -10.85
C ARG A 981 -18.16 -13.13 -12.20
N THR A 982 -19.02 -13.18 -13.22
CA THR A 982 -18.70 -12.67 -14.57
C THR A 982 -18.76 -11.15 -14.62
N ARG A 983 -19.67 -10.52 -13.90
CA ARG A 983 -19.76 -9.05 -13.78
C ARG A 983 -18.54 -8.46 -13.04
N ILE A 984 -18.06 -9.12 -12.00
CA ILE A 984 -16.81 -8.73 -11.34
C ILE A 984 -15.65 -8.82 -12.34
N GLN A 985 -15.56 -9.91 -13.11
CA GLN A 985 -14.52 -10.08 -14.11
C GLN A 985 -14.61 -9.02 -15.23
N ASP A 986 -15.82 -8.61 -15.63
CA ASP A 986 -16.03 -7.50 -16.56
C ASP A 986 -15.50 -6.18 -16.01
N ALA A 987 -15.76 -5.88 -14.74
CA ALA A 987 -15.24 -4.67 -14.08
C ALA A 987 -13.70 -4.65 -14.06
N ILE A 988 -13.07 -5.81 -13.79
CA ILE A 988 -11.63 -5.97 -13.82
C ILE A 988 -11.08 -5.65 -15.22
N TYR A 989 -11.59 -6.27 -16.28
CA TYR A 989 -11.11 -6.01 -17.64
C TYR A 989 -11.33 -4.56 -18.08
N LYS A 990 -12.47 -3.96 -17.73
CA LYS A 990 -12.76 -2.55 -18.02
C LYS A 990 -11.83 -1.60 -17.25
N SER A 991 -11.30 -2.00 -16.10
CA SER A 991 -10.36 -1.18 -15.33
C SER A 991 -8.97 -1.13 -15.96
N ILE A 992 -8.56 -2.15 -16.71
CA ILE A 992 -7.24 -2.27 -17.37
C ILE A 992 -7.25 -1.91 -18.86
N ASP A 993 -8.41 -1.65 -19.46
CA ASP A 993 -8.54 -1.31 -20.88
C ASP A 993 -8.03 0.11 -21.15
N ARG A 994 -6.89 0.22 -21.87
CA ARG A 994 -6.26 1.50 -22.22
C ARG A 994 -7.11 2.37 -23.15
N LYS A 995 -8.01 1.78 -23.95
CA LYS A 995 -8.86 2.56 -24.88
C LYS A 995 -9.95 3.33 -24.12
N SER A 996 -10.36 2.84 -22.96
CA SER A 996 -11.38 3.45 -22.11
C SER A 996 -10.80 4.41 -21.03
N GLN A 997 -9.48 4.60 -20.98
CA GLN A 997 -8.82 5.52 -20.03
C GLN A 997 -8.87 6.99 -20.44
N LYS A 998 -9.40 7.30 -21.65
CA LYS A 998 -9.46 8.67 -22.19
C LYS A 998 -10.80 9.39 -21.94
N ASP A 999 -11.75 8.72 -21.31
CA ASP A 999 -13.02 9.28 -20.84
C ASP A 999 -12.98 9.34 -19.26
#